data_bc06dfdb2d5ad4cd30c9cfcebaa91c0b
#
_entry.id   bc06dfdb2d5ad4cd30c9cfcebaa91c0b
#
_cell.length_a   1.000
_cell.length_b   1.000
_cell.length_c   1.000
_cell.angle_alpha   90.00
_cell.angle_beta   90.00
_cell.angle_gamma   90.00
#
_symmetry.space_group_name_H-M   'P 1'
#
loop_
_entity.id
_entity.type
_entity.pdbx_description
1 polymer ?
#
loop_
_entity_poly.entity_id
_entity_poly.type
_entity_poly.pdbx_seq_one_letter_code
_entity_poly.pdbx_strand_id
1 'polypeptide(L)'
;MRSLYHIVLLLCLLLQGSVLALHGQTTGQPTGATTDTTAVATPHRVALTGYVLDRDREPIEFASVRVEGTAIGTWSDLTGAYRLELTPTTDSVVVTYSSIGYQTVRQVYPQGISRDMHFNPMLGESAIALGTVTVRGEARPPSMERITTQTLAMEASPTRSIESMVATYAGVTQHNELSTQYNVRGGSFDENLVYVNGIEVYRPLLVRSAEQEGLSFVNTDLVERVYFSAGAFDAHYGDRLSSVLDIQYKRPTKLEGAVTLGLMNNSLYVGGKHGRFTHVTGIRTRTTQLLLSKMETRGEYNPFYADAQTYLTYTFNDRWRIEGIGYYSWTQYRFRPQQRETTVGSLQNAKHFTVYFDGQERDRFSTLFGALTLHWRPSSRGAHRLDLSLYNSNERESYDITGAYYLQKEADPTTGSDKQELLATGVNHEHARNLLRYSVVALAYSGNQRLNETHRLMWGAELRGEQIADYISEWVKLDSAGYNLPRDPDLIKMQSNLYSNVSLRSARASLYLQDEMQWQTPSGSYHLTAGVRGSFWSFNKKADFSPRLVASWRPKELSDLLVRAAGGLYYQSPFYKEIRIIEADAMGNQSVLLNNQVRSQGSAQALVGVDYNFLVGGRKFRLTAEGYYKHLFRINPYYVDNVKQRYLGQNLGTGYIVGLDVKLFGEFVPDVDSWLTASLMRGRQTIEGYGEMPLPHVPDYNLSLFFQDYFPGYKRITLSLRGVLTGGLPQLNAAEGFGRPLFRGKPYKRVDIGMQYTLWDRAEAKPGAWRWLQALSKVSIGVNVFNLFDMTNIGSYYWLSDAYRNQYAVPNYLTGRQYDASLIVRF
;
A
#
# COMPACT_ATOMS: atom_id res chain seq x y z
N MET A 1 -3.53 -0.25 -29.97
CA MET A 1 -2.17 0.19 -30.31
C MET A 1 -2.09 1.58 -30.93
N ARG A 2 -2.92 2.00 -31.90
CA ARG A 2 -2.88 3.38 -32.46
C ARG A 2 -3.18 4.50 -31.44
N SER A 3 -4.06 4.26 -30.48
CA SER A 3 -4.44 5.23 -29.46
C SER A 3 -3.33 5.47 -28.41
N LEU A 4 -2.54 4.45 -28.08
CA LEU A 4 -1.40 4.55 -27.15
C LEU A 4 -0.24 5.34 -27.77
N TYR A 5 -0.06 5.23 -29.08
CA TYR A 5 0.97 5.95 -29.80
C TYR A 5 0.75 7.48 -29.78
N HIS A 6 -0.50 7.92 -29.83
CA HIS A 6 -0.85 9.34 -29.75
C HIS A 6 -0.66 9.93 -28.34
N ILE A 7 -0.89 9.14 -27.28
CA ILE A 7 -0.67 9.58 -25.89
C ILE A 7 0.83 9.68 -25.59
N VAL A 8 1.63 8.73 -26.05
CA VAL A 8 3.10 8.76 -25.90
C VAL A 8 3.70 9.90 -26.74
N LEU A 9 3.17 10.12 -27.94
CA LEU A 9 3.60 11.24 -28.79
C LEU A 9 3.26 12.59 -28.17
N LEU A 10 2.10 12.73 -27.52
CA LEU A 10 1.69 13.95 -26.82
C LEU A 10 2.57 14.22 -25.60
N LEU A 11 2.95 13.17 -24.85
CA LEU A 11 3.91 13.29 -23.74
C LEU A 11 5.32 13.63 -24.21
N CYS A 12 5.77 13.07 -25.33
CA CYS A 12 7.06 13.41 -25.96
C CYS A 12 7.08 14.84 -26.51
N LEU A 13 5.97 15.32 -27.06
CA LEU A 13 5.84 16.70 -27.54
C LEU A 13 5.81 17.73 -26.40
N LEU A 14 5.23 17.40 -25.25
CA LEU A 14 5.28 18.25 -24.07
C LEU A 14 6.69 18.31 -23.44
N LEU A 15 7.47 17.23 -23.55
CA LEU A 15 8.87 17.20 -23.11
C LEU A 15 9.82 17.95 -24.07
N GLN A 16 9.55 17.97 -25.39
CA GLN A 16 10.35 18.69 -26.38
C GLN A 16 10.10 20.22 -26.38
N GLY A 17 8.90 20.65 -25.99
CA GLY A 17 8.55 22.08 -25.88
C GLY A 17 9.32 22.84 -24.78
N SER A 18 9.82 22.15 -23.75
CA SER A 18 10.57 22.75 -22.65
C SER A 18 12.08 22.84 -22.88
N VAL A 19 12.63 22.13 -23.87
CA VAL A 19 14.08 22.15 -24.17
C VAL A 19 14.44 23.23 -25.20
N LEU A 20 13.50 23.70 -26.01
CA LEU A 20 13.74 24.70 -27.06
C LEU A 20 13.74 26.16 -26.59
N ALA A 21 13.42 26.42 -25.30
CA ALA A 21 13.42 27.78 -24.74
C ALA A 21 14.76 28.22 -24.12
N LEU A 22 15.84 27.42 -24.19
CA LEU A 22 17.13 27.68 -23.53
C LEU A 22 18.31 27.92 -24.46
N HIS A 23 18.09 28.07 -25.77
CA HIS A 23 19.16 28.40 -26.73
C HIS A 23 18.79 29.62 -27.55
N GLY A 24 19.15 30.79 -27.04
CA GLY A 24 19.06 32.03 -27.80
C GLY A 24 19.53 33.25 -27.01
N GLN A 25 20.85 33.38 -26.89
CA GLN A 25 21.53 34.67 -26.93
C GLN A 25 23.01 34.52 -26.54
N THR A 26 23.87 34.36 -27.53
CA THR A 26 25.27 34.79 -27.44
C THR A 26 25.74 35.22 -28.84
N THR A 27 25.84 36.51 -29.09
CA THR A 27 26.81 37.08 -30.01
C THR A 27 27.06 38.51 -29.61
N GLY A 28 28.34 38.85 -29.36
CA GLY A 28 28.79 40.20 -29.14
C GLY A 28 30.17 40.25 -28.50
N GLN A 29 31.22 40.01 -29.27
CA GLN A 29 32.55 40.46 -28.89
C GLN A 29 32.64 41.99 -29.07
N PRO A 30 33.43 42.66 -28.22
CA PRO A 30 34.46 43.52 -28.75
C PRO A 30 35.84 43.37 -28.09
N THR A 31 36.77 43.60 -28.89
CA THR A 31 38.22 43.71 -28.75
C THR A 31 38.72 44.70 -27.69
N GLY A 32 39.76 44.30 -26.96
CA GLY A 32 40.98 45.06 -26.67
C GLY A 32 40.94 46.04 -25.51
N ALA A 33 41.70 45.79 -24.44
CA ALA A 33 42.85 46.60 -24.02
C ALA A 33 43.26 46.30 -22.54
N THR A 34 44.56 45.94 -22.43
CA THR A 34 45.51 46.25 -21.36
C THR A 34 45.17 46.20 -19.85
N THR A 35 45.81 45.20 -19.21
CA THR A 35 46.50 45.24 -17.92
C THR A 35 46.16 46.35 -16.91
N ASP A 36 45.58 45.96 -15.78
CA ASP A 36 46.03 46.39 -14.48
C ASP A 36 45.69 45.36 -13.38
N THR A 37 46.76 44.92 -12.69
CA THR A 37 46.72 43.90 -11.66
C THR A 37 46.29 44.60 -10.35
N THR A 38 44.98 44.62 -10.05
CA THR A 38 44.52 44.92 -8.71
C THR A 38 43.85 43.67 -8.19
N ALA A 39 44.40 43.11 -7.12
CA ALA A 39 43.84 41.98 -6.37
C ALA A 39 42.41 42.34 -5.96
N VAL A 40 41.41 41.74 -6.64
CA VAL A 40 40.00 41.80 -6.24
C VAL A 40 39.87 41.02 -4.95
N ALA A 41 39.73 41.70 -3.83
CA ALA A 41 39.32 41.11 -2.56
C ALA A 41 38.02 40.35 -2.78
N THR A 42 38.00 39.04 -2.58
CA THR A 42 36.80 38.23 -2.56
C THR A 42 35.80 38.89 -1.62
N PRO A 43 34.55 39.18 -2.03
CA PRO A 43 33.58 39.79 -1.13
C PRO A 43 33.33 38.82 0.04
N HIS A 44 33.54 39.35 1.23
CA HIS A 44 33.26 38.58 2.48
C HIS A 44 31.79 38.16 2.42
N ARG A 45 31.48 36.87 2.33
CA ARG A 45 30.12 36.33 2.36
C ARG A 45 29.79 35.91 3.78
N VAL A 46 28.55 36.11 4.21
CA VAL A 46 28.02 35.67 5.48
C VAL A 46 27.09 34.49 5.23
N ALA A 47 27.05 33.55 6.16
CA ALA A 47 26.24 32.36 6.06
C ALA A 47 25.10 32.37 7.09
N LEU A 48 23.87 32.13 6.62
CA LEU A 48 22.76 31.75 7.46
C LEU A 48 22.64 30.22 7.43
N THR A 49 22.84 29.58 8.58
CA THR A 49 22.85 28.12 8.72
C THR A 49 21.77 27.66 9.69
N GLY A 50 21.39 26.39 9.65
CA GLY A 50 20.46 25.78 10.59
C GLY A 50 19.87 24.49 10.07
N TYR A 51 18.84 24.03 10.75
CA TYR A 51 18.08 22.84 10.35
C TYR A 51 16.63 23.22 10.12
N VAL A 52 16.08 22.89 8.95
CA VAL A 52 14.64 23.00 8.71
C VAL A 52 13.99 21.78 9.32
N LEU A 53 13.12 22.02 10.29
CA LEU A 53 12.50 20.99 11.09
C LEU A 53 10.98 21.06 10.96
N ASP A 54 10.32 19.94 11.13
CA ASP A 54 8.87 19.95 11.35
C ASP A 54 8.54 20.28 12.83
N ARG A 55 7.25 20.31 13.16
CA ARG A 55 6.80 20.60 14.54
C ARG A 55 7.24 19.53 15.55
N ASP A 56 7.56 18.34 15.06
CA ASP A 56 8.06 17.22 15.87
C ASP A 56 9.58 17.22 15.98
N ARG A 57 10.23 18.26 15.41
CA ARG A 57 11.68 18.42 15.29
C ARG A 57 12.33 17.34 14.42
N GLU A 58 11.57 16.72 13.52
CA GLU A 58 12.15 15.90 12.48
C GLU A 58 12.72 16.78 11.37
N PRO A 59 13.84 16.39 10.77
CA PRO A 59 14.43 17.13 9.68
C PRO A 59 13.50 17.07 8.47
N ILE A 60 13.23 18.24 7.88
CA ILE A 60 12.55 18.35 6.60
C ILE A 60 13.62 18.41 5.54
N GLU A 61 13.75 17.32 4.82
CA GLU A 61 14.62 17.24 3.67
C GLU A 61 14.05 18.08 2.52
N PHE A 62 14.98 18.73 1.75
CA PHE A 62 14.64 19.46 0.55
C PHE A 62 13.67 20.63 0.74
N ALA A 63 13.65 21.19 1.92
CA ALA A 63 12.96 22.43 2.16
C ALA A 63 13.68 23.58 1.46
N SER A 64 12.95 24.39 0.72
CA SER A 64 13.47 25.59 0.05
C SER A 64 13.69 26.69 1.08
N VAL A 65 14.89 27.27 1.09
CA VAL A 65 15.29 28.41 1.93
C VAL A 65 15.68 29.55 0.98
N ARG A 66 14.87 30.62 0.89
CA ARG A 66 15.07 31.71 -0.10
C ARG A 66 14.92 33.06 0.53
N VAL A 67 15.70 34.02 0.02
CA VAL A 67 15.50 35.42 0.32
C VAL A 67 14.37 35.94 -0.56
N GLU A 68 13.32 36.46 0.09
CA GLU A 68 12.12 36.96 -0.62
C GLU A 68 12.45 38.10 -1.59
N GLY A 69 11.90 38.02 -2.77
CA GLY A 69 12.14 39.04 -3.83
C GLY A 69 13.47 38.92 -4.56
N THR A 70 14.28 37.88 -4.30
CA THR A 70 15.57 37.64 -4.94
C THR A 70 15.69 36.23 -5.52
N ALA A 71 16.70 35.99 -6.35
CA ALA A 71 17.06 34.65 -6.82
C ALA A 71 17.97 33.88 -5.82
N ILE A 72 18.32 34.48 -4.68
CA ILE A 72 19.23 33.87 -3.70
C ILE A 72 18.47 32.87 -2.87
N GLY A 73 18.92 31.61 -2.90
CA GLY A 73 18.30 30.53 -2.16
C GLY A 73 19.17 29.29 -2.06
N THR A 74 18.78 28.39 -1.18
CA THR A 74 19.38 27.07 -0.99
C THR A 74 18.28 26.07 -0.61
N TRP A 75 18.66 24.81 -0.46
CA TRP A 75 17.77 23.76 0.02
C TRP A 75 18.36 23.11 1.26
N SER A 76 17.51 22.57 2.14
CA SER A 76 17.98 21.70 3.19
C SER A 76 18.43 20.35 2.62
N ASP A 77 19.44 19.75 3.22
CA ASP A 77 19.89 18.40 2.91
C ASP A 77 18.98 17.32 3.54
N LEU A 78 19.38 16.05 3.43
CA LEU A 78 18.66 14.91 4.01
C LEU A 78 18.52 14.96 5.53
N THR A 79 19.37 15.72 6.21
CA THR A 79 19.31 15.94 7.65
C THR A 79 18.54 17.20 8.01
N GLY A 80 17.92 17.85 7.04
CA GLY A 80 17.27 19.16 7.20
C GLY A 80 18.25 20.33 7.31
N ALA A 81 19.57 20.10 7.30
CA ALA A 81 20.56 21.17 7.42
C ALA A 81 20.61 22.03 6.17
N TYR A 82 20.71 23.33 6.34
CA TYR A 82 20.86 24.29 5.25
C TYR A 82 21.99 25.29 5.50
N ARG A 83 22.57 25.80 4.43
CA ARG A 83 23.54 26.88 4.44
C ARG A 83 23.20 27.85 3.29
N LEU A 84 22.72 29.03 3.64
CA LEU A 84 22.41 30.12 2.71
C LEU A 84 23.51 31.15 2.78
N GLU A 85 24.26 31.33 1.69
CA GLU A 85 25.33 32.34 1.58
C GLU A 85 24.78 33.65 1.01
N LEU A 86 25.04 34.75 1.71
CA LEU A 86 24.54 36.07 1.42
C LEU A 86 25.67 37.09 1.39
N THR A 87 25.52 38.12 0.62
CA THR A 87 26.32 39.37 0.79
C THR A 87 25.86 40.05 2.08
N PRO A 88 26.79 40.46 2.95
CA PRO A 88 26.42 41.20 4.15
C PRO A 88 25.56 42.40 3.84
N THR A 89 24.43 42.55 4.51
CA THR A 89 23.52 43.68 4.34
C THR A 89 22.98 44.15 5.69
N THR A 90 22.77 45.45 5.81
CA THR A 90 22.09 46.09 6.96
C THR A 90 20.61 46.37 6.68
N ASP A 91 20.19 46.14 5.41
CA ASP A 91 18.78 46.30 5.02
C ASP A 91 17.96 45.14 5.49
N SER A 92 16.67 45.35 5.74
CA SER A 92 15.76 44.30 6.18
C SER A 92 15.69 43.14 5.16
N VAL A 93 15.95 41.92 5.63
CA VAL A 93 15.93 40.69 4.81
C VAL A 93 14.82 39.80 5.32
N VAL A 94 13.99 39.29 4.41
CA VAL A 94 12.98 38.27 4.71
C VAL A 94 13.43 36.96 4.09
N VAL A 95 13.59 35.92 4.91
CA VAL A 95 13.92 34.58 4.47
C VAL A 95 12.69 33.70 4.59
N THR A 96 12.33 33.03 3.51
CA THR A 96 11.20 32.09 3.46
C THR A 96 11.72 30.66 3.48
N TYR A 97 11.11 29.84 4.33
CA TYR A 97 11.37 28.41 4.47
C TYR A 97 10.12 27.65 4.07
N SER A 98 10.22 26.80 3.08
CA SER A 98 9.05 26.13 2.55
C SER A 98 9.38 24.72 2.04
N SER A 99 8.48 23.77 2.25
CA SER A 99 8.56 22.41 1.71
C SER A 99 7.17 21.94 1.27
N ILE A 100 7.12 20.96 0.35
CA ILE A 100 5.86 20.36 -0.09
C ILE A 100 5.21 19.67 1.10
N GLY A 101 3.92 19.92 1.34
CA GLY A 101 3.20 19.40 2.49
C GLY A 101 3.36 20.19 3.79
N TYR A 102 4.08 21.34 3.77
CA TYR A 102 4.31 22.17 4.94
C TYR A 102 3.92 23.63 4.73
N GLN A 103 3.50 24.30 5.82
CA GLN A 103 3.24 25.74 5.81
C GLN A 103 4.56 26.50 5.65
N THR A 104 4.56 27.51 4.82
CA THR A 104 5.72 28.38 4.62
C THR A 104 5.95 29.25 5.86
N VAL A 105 7.16 29.19 6.42
CA VAL A 105 7.62 30.06 7.50
C VAL A 105 8.36 31.25 6.90
N ARG A 106 8.01 32.45 7.32
CA ARG A 106 8.69 33.71 6.95
C ARG A 106 9.42 34.28 8.17
N GLN A 107 10.75 34.37 8.08
CA GLN A 107 11.56 34.97 9.13
C GLN A 107 12.08 36.32 8.65
N VAL A 108 11.76 37.37 9.40
CA VAL A 108 12.19 38.74 9.09
C VAL A 108 13.43 39.07 9.96
N TYR A 109 14.47 39.57 9.29
CA TYR A 109 15.69 40.09 9.89
C TYR A 109 15.72 41.60 9.68
N PRO A 110 15.18 42.42 10.61
CA PRO A 110 14.98 43.86 10.38
C PRO A 110 16.28 44.65 10.22
N GLN A 111 17.38 44.14 10.84
CA GLN A 111 18.72 44.76 10.80
C GLN A 111 19.62 44.11 9.75
N GLY A 112 19.02 43.37 8.81
CA GLY A 112 19.77 42.60 7.82
C GLY A 112 20.57 41.45 8.39
N ILE A 113 21.50 40.90 7.60
CA ILE A 113 22.39 39.80 7.95
C ILE A 113 23.81 40.24 7.61
N SER A 114 24.57 40.68 8.65
CA SER A 114 25.94 41.20 8.50
C SER A 114 27.02 40.29 9.06
N ARG A 115 26.66 39.19 9.71
CA ARG A 115 27.53 38.16 10.30
C ARG A 115 26.88 36.77 10.14
N ASP A 116 27.68 35.70 10.35
CA ASP A 116 27.16 34.34 10.36
C ASP A 116 26.09 34.19 11.44
N MET A 117 24.96 33.60 11.06
CA MET A 117 23.79 33.39 11.93
C MET A 117 23.32 31.96 11.85
N HIS A 118 22.71 31.50 12.96
CA HIS A 118 22.10 30.17 13.03
C HIS A 118 20.61 30.31 13.36
N PHE A 119 19.76 29.65 12.57
CA PHE A 119 18.33 29.65 12.80
C PHE A 119 17.72 28.31 12.38
N ASN A 120 16.88 27.71 13.24
CA ASN A 120 16.18 26.46 12.96
C ASN A 120 14.68 26.73 12.76
N PRO A 121 14.22 26.93 11.51
CA PRO A 121 12.81 27.11 11.24
C PRO A 121 12.04 25.82 11.52
N MET A 122 10.86 25.94 12.15
CA MET A 122 9.93 24.86 12.37
C MET A 122 8.72 25.05 11.46
N LEU A 123 8.57 24.18 10.46
CA LEU A 123 7.46 24.22 9.52
C LEU A 123 6.31 23.34 10.06
N GLY A 124 5.11 23.93 10.13
CA GLY A 124 3.89 23.16 10.39
C GLY A 124 3.44 22.44 9.13
N GLU A 125 2.78 21.30 9.26
CA GLU A 125 2.14 20.68 8.10
C GLU A 125 1.09 21.64 7.49
N SER A 126 1.03 21.64 6.14
CA SER A 126 0.05 22.44 5.41
C SER A 126 -1.31 21.77 5.56
N ALA A 127 -2.14 22.38 6.29
CA ALA A 127 -3.57 22.35 6.46
C ALA A 127 -4.08 22.08 7.88
N ILE A 128 -4.91 23.02 8.30
CA ILE A 128 -5.87 23.01 9.42
C ILE A 128 -5.36 22.39 10.71
N ALA A 129 -4.86 23.27 11.54
CA ALA A 129 -4.30 23.05 12.86
C ALA A 129 -5.01 22.00 13.73
N LEU A 130 -4.28 20.99 14.15
CA LEU A 130 -4.50 20.29 15.40
C LEU A 130 -3.15 20.06 16.10
N GLY A 131 -3.03 20.70 17.21
CA GLY A 131 -2.11 20.56 18.35
C GLY A 131 -0.78 19.82 18.23
N THR A 132 0.25 20.53 18.55
CA THR A 132 1.68 20.22 18.68
C THR A 132 1.99 19.03 19.61
N VAL A 133 2.83 18.08 19.17
CA VAL A 133 3.58 17.16 20.04
C VAL A 133 5.00 16.96 19.56
N THR A 134 5.93 17.15 20.48
CA THR A 134 7.37 17.00 20.25
C THR A 134 7.81 15.55 20.46
N VAL A 135 8.28 14.86 19.42
CA VAL A 135 9.07 13.62 19.55
C VAL A 135 10.25 13.68 18.59
N ARG A 136 11.46 13.46 19.11
CA ARG A 136 12.67 13.31 18.28
C ARG A 136 12.55 12.04 17.46
N GLY A 137 12.28 12.14 16.16
CA GLY A 137 12.23 11.04 15.23
C GLY A 137 13.60 10.65 14.71
N GLU A 138 13.70 9.39 14.31
CA GLU A 138 14.87 8.85 13.62
C GLU A 138 14.80 9.25 12.15
N ALA A 139 15.90 9.77 11.58
CA ALA A 139 15.98 10.03 10.14
C ALA A 139 15.76 8.73 9.36
N ARG A 140 14.91 8.74 8.35
CA ARG A 140 14.58 7.55 7.56
C ARG A 140 15.27 7.54 6.20
N PRO A 141 15.48 6.36 5.60
CA PRO A 141 16.17 6.22 4.33
C PRO A 141 15.48 6.99 3.19
N PRO A 142 16.22 7.53 2.22
CA PRO A 142 15.68 8.23 1.04
C PRO A 142 14.79 7.35 0.14
N SER A 143 14.77 6.03 0.37
CA SER A 143 13.93 5.06 -0.35
C SER A 143 12.47 5.05 0.08
N MET A 144 12.10 5.76 1.16
CA MET A 144 10.75 5.75 1.69
C MET A 144 10.03 7.09 1.45
N GLU A 145 8.85 7.01 0.85
CA GLU A 145 7.98 8.17 0.66
C GLU A 145 7.03 8.33 1.85
N ARG A 146 6.90 9.56 2.35
CA ARG A 146 5.95 9.90 3.41
C ARG A 146 4.56 10.16 2.83
N ILE A 147 3.53 9.56 3.42
CA ILE A 147 2.11 9.80 3.12
C ILE A 147 1.52 10.62 4.27
N THR A 148 0.90 11.76 3.93
CA THR A 148 0.28 12.62 4.95
C THR A 148 -1.06 12.07 5.42
N THR A 149 -1.32 12.11 6.72
CA THR A 149 -2.56 11.59 7.31
C THR A 149 -3.78 12.42 6.93
N GLN A 150 -3.57 13.67 6.57
CA GLN A 150 -4.61 14.56 6.09
C GLN A 150 -5.23 14.08 4.77
N THR A 151 -4.40 13.61 3.86
CA THR A 151 -4.81 13.03 2.59
C THR A 151 -5.66 11.78 2.80
N LEU A 152 -5.30 10.95 3.82
CA LEU A 152 -6.09 9.77 4.21
C LEU A 152 -7.52 10.11 4.67
N ALA A 153 -7.70 11.22 5.38
CA ALA A 153 -9.00 11.63 5.90
C ALA A 153 -9.99 12.06 4.80
N MET A 154 -9.49 12.41 3.62
CA MET A 154 -10.28 12.93 2.49
C MET A 154 -10.41 11.92 1.34
N GLU A 155 -9.80 10.73 1.46
CA GLU A 155 -9.87 9.73 0.40
C GLU A 155 -11.29 9.17 0.21
N ALA A 156 -11.79 9.27 -1.02
CA ALA A 156 -13.01 8.60 -1.44
C ALA A 156 -12.70 7.14 -1.79
N SER A 157 -12.83 6.25 -0.80
CA SER A 157 -12.61 4.80 -0.97
C SER A 157 -13.61 4.01 -0.13
N PRO A 158 -14.17 2.89 -0.64
CA PRO A 158 -15.06 2.04 0.15
C PRO A 158 -14.41 1.48 1.40
N THR A 159 -13.09 1.21 1.36
CA THR A 159 -12.35 0.61 2.49
C THR A 159 -11.88 1.63 3.51
N ARG A 160 -11.68 2.89 3.13
CA ARG A 160 -11.09 3.96 3.97
C ARG A 160 -9.82 3.48 4.69
N SER A 161 -8.96 2.78 3.97
CA SER A 161 -7.75 2.17 4.52
C SER A 161 -6.48 2.82 3.96
N ILE A 162 -5.36 2.66 4.66
CA ILE A 162 -4.05 3.13 4.15
C ILE A 162 -3.69 2.42 2.85
N GLU A 163 -4.04 1.15 2.74
CA GLU A 163 -3.76 0.33 1.57
C GLU A 163 -4.48 0.86 0.32
N SER A 164 -5.70 1.39 0.47
CA SER A 164 -6.42 2.02 -0.65
C SER A 164 -5.73 3.29 -1.13
N MET A 165 -5.18 4.08 -0.21
CA MET A 165 -4.37 5.25 -0.54
C MET A 165 -3.06 4.85 -1.23
N VAL A 166 -2.34 3.86 -0.69
CA VAL A 166 -1.12 3.32 -1.29
C VAL A 166 -1.37 2.80 -2.71
N ALA A 167 -2.56 2.23 -2.99
CA ALA A 167 -2.95 1.76 -4.32
C ALA A 167 -3.01 2.88 -5.39
N THR A 168 -2.97 4.16 -5.00
CA THR A 168 -2.89 5.29 -5.94
C THR A 168 -1.43 5.72 -6.23
N TYR A 169 -0.44 5.09 -5.59
CA TYR A 169 0.98 5.40 -5.77
C TYR A 169 1.57 4.68 -6.99
N ALA A 170 2.67 5.22 -7.49
CA ALA A 170 3.37 4.66 -8.64
C ALA A 170 3.89 3.24 -8.31
N GLY A 171 3.78 2.31 -9.27
CA GLY A 171 4.16 0.92 -9.09
C GLY A 171 3.18 0.06 -8.30
N VAL A 172 2.08 0.63 -7.78
CA VAL A 172 1.09 -0.10 -6.99
C VAL A 172 -0.17 -0.37 -7.81
N THR A 173 -0.68 -1.59 -7.76
CA THR A 173 -1.87 -2.01 -8.49
C THR A 173 -2.89 -2.67 -7.58
N GLN A 174 -4.16 -2.43 -7.83
CA GLN A 174 -5.29 -3.03 -7.15
C GLN A 174 -6.38 -3.35 -8.18
N HIS A 175 -6.93 -4.56 -8.15
CA HIS A 175 -7.96 -5.03 -9.08
C HIS A 175 -9.31 -5.30 -8.42
N ASN A 176 -9.42 -5.01 -7.11
CA ASN A 176 -10.64 -5.22 -6.35
C ASN A 176 -10.78 -4.15 -5.26
N GLU A 177 -11.84 -3.34 -5.37
CA GLU A 177 -12.12 -2.22 -4.45
C GLU A 177 -12.62 -2.66 -3.07
N LEU A 178 -13.03 -3.91 -2.94
CA LEU A 178 -13.50 -4.46 -1.65
C LEU A 178 -12.34 -4.94 -0.79
N SER A 179 -11.17 -5.18 -1.41
CA SER A 179 -9.98 -5.72 -0.76
C SER A 179 -9.03 -4.62 -0.28
N THR A 180 -8.32 -4.89 0.82
CA THR A 180 -7.15 -4.13 1.27
C THR A 180 -5.84 -4.68 0.66
N GLN A 181 -5.91 -5.69 -0.20
CA GLN A 181 -4.76 -6.26 -0.89
C GLN A 181 -4.31 -5.34 -2.02
N TYR A 182 -3.00 -5.14 -2.12
CA TYR A 182 -2.36 -4.40 -3.20
C TYR A 182 -1.08 -5.09 -3.65
N ASN A 183 -0.75 -4.97 -4.91
CA ASN A 183 0.45 -5.53 -5.51
C ASN A 183 1.44 -4.43 -5.85
N VAL A 184 2.74 -4.66 -5.63
CA VAL A 184 3.77 -3.63 -5.82
C VAL A 184 4.81 -4.10 -6.82
N ARG A 185 4.97 -3.34 -7.91
CA ARG A 185 5.95 -3.62 -8.97
C ARG A 185 5.93 -5.07 -9.40
N GLY A 186 4.71 -5.57 -9.67
CA GLY A 186 4.48 -6.94 -10.10
C GLY A 186 4.73 -8.01 -9.06
N GLY A 187 4.93 -7.69 -7.80
CA GLY A 187 4.92 -8.66 -6.71
C GLY A 187 3.51 -8.94 -6.22
N SER A 188 3.30 -10.10 -5.63
CA SER A 188 2.03 -10.49 -5.01
C SER A 188 1.78 -9.68 -3.73
N PHE A 189 0.51 -9.57 -3.31
CA PHE A 189 0.15 -8.91 -2.05
C PHE A 189 0.83 -9.54 -0.81
N ASP A 190 1.16 -10.83 -0.86
CA ASP A 190 1.88 -11.54 0.21
C ASP A 190 3.35 -11.11 0.33
N GLU A 191 3.88 -10.42 -0.67
CA GLU A 191 5.26 -9.91 -0.69
C GLU A 191 5.41 -8.53 -0.05
N ASN A 192 4.32 -7.95 0.47
CA ASN A 192 4.31 -6.66 1.13
C ASN A 192 4.47 -6.81 2.65
N LEU A 193 5.27 -5.93 3.23
CA LEU A 193 5.55 -5.88 4.66
C LEU A 193 4.83 -4.69 5.28
N VAL A 194 4.16 -4.92 6.38
CA VAL A 194 3.47 -3.86 7.14
C VAL A 194 4.02 -3.83 8.56
N TYR A 195 4.49 -2.66 8.98
CA TYR A 195 4.90 -2.38 10.34
C TYR A 195 3.96 -1.35 10.99
N VAL A 196 3.66 -1.56 12.26
CA VAL A 196 3.01 -0.56 13.11
C VAL A 196 3.92 -0.29 14.30
N ASN A 197 4.38 0.96 14.43
CA ASN A 197 5.37 1.36 15.43
C ASN A 197 6.58 0.42 15.47
N GLY A 198 7.06 -0.02 14.27
CA GLY A 198 8.21 -0.90 14.10
C GLY A 198 7.98 -2.37 14.42
N ILE A 199 6.74 -2.81 14.62
CA ILE A 199 6.37 -4.22 14.86
C ILE A 199 5.62 -4.77 13.65
N GLU A 200 6.06 -5.93 13.14
CA GLU A 200 5.41 -6.59 11.98
C GLU A 200 3.98 -7.00 12.30
N VAL A 201 3.08 -6.75 11.36
CA VAL A 201 1.66 -7.09 11.44
C VAL A 201 1.34 -8.22 10.48
N TYR A 202 0.57 -9.22 10.97
CA TYR A 202 0.14 -10.37 10.20
C TYR A 202 -1.32 -10.25 9.75
N ARG A 203 -1.68 -11.02 8.73
CA ARG A 203 -3.05 -11.09 8.20
C ARG A 203 -3.64 -12.47 8.44
N PRO A 204 -4.98 -12.60 8.57
CA PRO A 204 -5.65 -13.88 8.58
C PRO A 204 -5.35 -14.69 7.31
N LEU A 205 -5.15 -16.01 7.46
CA LEU A 205 -4.70 -16.89 6.38
C LEU A 205 -5.86 -17.53 5.59
N LEU A 206 -7.04 -17.73 6.20
CA LEU A 206 -8.18 -18.37 5.54
C LEU A 206 -9.04 -17.40 4.70
N VAL A 207 -8.83 -16.08 4.80
CA VAL A 207 -9.54 -15.12 3.95
C VAL A 207 -9.26 -15.45 2.48
N ARG A 208 -10.31 -15.81 1.73
CA ARG A 208 -10.24 -16.23 0.34
C ARG A 208 -10.58 -15.13 -0.64
N SER A 209 -11.58 -14.35 -0.30
CA SER A 209 -12.13 -13.33 -1.17
C SER A 209 -12.22 -11.98 -0.47
N ALA A 210 -12.31 -10.91 -1.26
CA ALA A 210 -12.47 -9.55 -0.75
C ALA A 210 -13.80 -9.34 -0.01
N GLU A 211 -14.84 -10.11 -0.34
CA GLU A 211 -16.14 -10.07 0.34
C GLU A 211 -16.06 -10.53 1.80
N GLN A 212 -15.14 -11.46 2.09
CA GLN A 212 -14.84 -11.97 3.44
C GLN A 212 -13.84 -11.08 4.19
N GLU A 213 -13.11 -10.23 3.45
CA GLU A 213 -12.06 -9.40 4.02
C GLU A 213 -12.65 -8.32 4.91
N GLY A 214 -12.20 -8.29 6.16
CA GLY A 214 -12.66 -7.36 7.18
C GLY A 214 -12.05 -5.96 7.09
N LEU A 215 -11.92 -5.34 8.25
CA LEU A 215 -11.17 -4.09 8.42
C LEU A 215 -9.66 -4.36 8.20
N SER A 216 -8.97 -3.40 7.60
CA SER A 216 -7.50 -3.38 7.67
C SER A 216 -7.06 -3.38 9.14
N PHE A 217 -5.93 -4.02 9.45
CA PHE A 217 -5.38 -3.99 10.81
C PHE A 217 -5.24 -2.55 11.30
N VAL A 218 -4.80 -1.65 10.44
CA VAL A 218 -4.51 -0.28 10.82
C VAL A 218 -5.78 0.57 10.91
N ASN A 219 -6.03 1.13 12.08
CA ASN A 219 -7.05 2.15 12.25
C ASN A 219 -6.48 3.51 11.86
N THR A 220 -6.97 4.08 10.76
CA THR A 220 -6.52 5.36 10.20
C THR A 220 -6.66 6.54 11.17
N ASP A 221 -7.62 6.49 12.10
CA ASP A 221 -7.82 7.54 13.11
C ASP A 221 -6.67 7.61 14.13
N LEU A 222 -5.95 6.48 14.35
CA LEU A 222 -4.82 6.39 15.27
C LEU A 222 -3.50 6.80 14.61
N VAL A 223 -3.46 6.93 13.29
CA VAL A 223 -2.22 7.09 12.54
C VAL A 223 -1.75 8.53 12.54
N GLU A 224 -0.46 8.73 12.79
CA GLU A 224 0.24 10.00 12.68
C GLU A 224 1.04 10.10 11.40
N ARG A 225 1.79 9.04 11.07
CA ARG A 225 2.68 9.01 9.91
C ARG A 225 2.63 7.66 9.22
N VAL A 226 2.79 7.72 7.92
CA VAL A 226 2.91 6.54 7.07
C VAL A 226 4.10 6.73 6.15
N TYR A 227 4.97 5.72 6.09
CA TYR A 227 6.08 5.66 5.16
C TYR A 227 5.90 4.45 4.25
N PHE A 228 6.11 4.65 2.97
CA PHE A 228 5.95 3.61 1.96
C PHE A 228 7.19 3.51 1.07
N SER A 229 7.65 2.27 0.82
CA SER A 229 8.70 1.97 -0.14
C SER A 229 8.20 0.92 -1.13
N ALA A 230 8.27 1.22 -2.42
CA ALA A 230 7.89 0.32 -3.50
C ALA A 230 9.05 -0.60 -3.94
N GLY A 231 9.85 -1.09 -3.02
CA GLY A 231 10.99 -2.00 -3.27
C GLY A 231 12.34 -1.35 -3.01
N ALA A 232 13.39 -2.15 -3.11
CA ALA A 232 14.77 -1.75 -2.86
C ALA A 232 14.98 -1.08 -1.48
N PHE A 233 14.26 -1.55 -0.45
CA PHE A 233 14.35 -1.09 0.92
C PHE A 233 15.60 -1.66 1.62
N ASP A 234 16.06 -0.99 2.67
CA ASP A 234 17.28 -1.32 3.39
C ASP A 234 17.21 -2.62 4.22
N ALA A 235 18.32 -3.01 4.88
CA ALA A 235 18.43 -4.28 5.59
C ALA A 235 17.68 -4.31 6.93
N HIS A 236 17.29 -3.16 7.47
CA HIS A 236 16.46 -3.05 8.66
C HIS A 236 15.12 -3.78 8.47
N TYR A 237 14.50 -3.64 7.30
CA TYR A 237 13.25 -4.32 6.98
C TYR A 237 13.51 -5.73 6.45
N GLY A 238 12.72 -6.70 6.93
CA GLY A 238 12.99 -8.13 6.69
C GLY A 238 12.11 -8.77 5.63
N ASP A 239 12.53 -9.87 5.18
CA ASP A 239 11.86 -11.10 4.70
C ASP A 239 10.62 -10.96 3.80
N ARG A 240 10.59 -9.95 2.91
CA ARG A 240 9.61 -9.76 1.84
C ARG A 240 10.29 -9.27 0.55
N LEU A 241 9.59 -9.40 -0.59
CA LEU A 241 10.17 -9.18 -1.92
C LEU A 241 9.74 -7.87 -2.58
N SER A 242 8.64 -7.23 -2.13
CA SER A 242 8.05 -6.16 -2.95
C SER A 242 7.95 -4.80 -2.29
N SER A 243 7.39 -4.65 -1.10
CA SER A 243 7.24 -3.33 -0.49
C SER A 243 7.31 -3.35 1.04
N VAL A 244 7.49 -2.16 1.59
CA VAL A 244 7.37 -1.88 3.03
C VAL A 244 6.38 -0.74 3.24
N LEU A 245 5.46 -0.94 4.16
CA LEU A 245 4.55 0.06 4.70
C LEU A 245 4.82 0.18 6.20
N ASP A 246 5.39 1.30 6.62
CA ASP A 246 5.75 1.55 8.01
C ASP A 246 4.87 2.67 8.58
N ILE A 247 4.12 2.37 9.63
CA ILE A 247 3.05 3.18 10.18
C ILE A 247 3.38 3.54 11.62
N GLN A 248 3.19 4.81 11.95
CA GLN A 248 3.37 5.31 13.31
C GLN A 248 2.03 5.82 13.84
N TYR A 249 1.68 5.41 15.06
CA TYR A 249 0.49 5.87 15.76
C TYR A 249 0.74 7.17 16.51
N LYS A 250 -0.33 7.95 16.64
CA LYS A 250 -0.35 9.26 17.32
C LYS A 250 0.11 9.17 18.77
N ARG A 251 0.74 10.26 19.20
CA ARG A 251 1.05 10.52 20.61
C ARG A 251 0.51 11.90 20.99
N PRO A 252 -0.80 12.02 21.28
CA PRO A 252 -1.43 13.30 21.57
C PRO A 252 -0.83 13.98 22.80
N THR A 253 -0.78 15.31 22.79
CA THR A 253 -0.35 16.15 23.95
C THR A 253 -1.50 16.67 24.76
N LYS A 254 -2.70 16.66 24.21
CA LYS A 254 -3.96 17.09 24.82
C LYS A 254 -5.05 16.07 24.53
N LEU A 255 -6.17 16.20 25.25
CA LEU A 255 -7.35 15.40 24.93
C LEU A 255 -7.84 15.74 23.52
N GLU A 256 -8.00 14.73 22.70
CA GLU A 256 -8.55 14.82 21.35
C GLU A 256 -9.37 13.57 21.03
N GLY A 257 -10.29 13.71 20.10
CA GLY A 257 -11.08 12.56 19.68
C GLY A 257 -11.86 12.82 18.40
N ALA A 258 -12.39 11.76 17.84
CA ALA A 258 -13.26 11.80 16.69
C ALA A 258 -14.34 10.72 16.77
N VAL A 259 -15.53 11.06 16.34
CA VAL A 259 -16.63 10.13 16.11
C VAL A 259 -17.01 10.22 14.64
N THR A 260 -16.99 9.11 13.94
CA THR A 260 -17.48 8.98 12.57
C THR A 260 -18.70 8.06 12.57
N LEU A 261 -19.82 8.56 12.08
CA LEU A 261 -21.06 7.80 11.87
C LEU A 261 -21.34 7.78 10.37
N GLY A 262 -21.25 6.63 9.75
CA GLY A 262 -21.48 6.46 8.32
C GLY A 262 -22.37 5.27 8.00
N LEU A 263 -22.83 5.19 6.77
CA LEU A 263 -23.67 4.07 6.32
C LEU A 263 -22.92 2.74 6.35
N MET A 264 -21.63 2.76 6.04
CA MET A 264 -20.78 1.57 5.96
C MET A 264 -19.77 1.47 7.08
N ASN A 265 -19.20 2.59 7.52
CA ASN A 265 -18.08 2.63 8.44
C ASN A 265 -18.42 3.53 9.63
N ASN A 266 -18.28 3.01 10.84
CA ASN A 266 -18.42 3.78 12.07
C ASN A 266 -17.13 3.67 12.88
N SER A 267 -16.67 4.78 13.47
CA SER A 267 -15.48 4.79 14.32
C SER A 267 -15.61 5.75 15.49
N LEU A 268 -14.96 5.37 16.58
CA LEU A 268 -14.73 6.19 17.75
C LEU A 268 -13.23 6.19 18.04
N TYR A 269 -12.64 7.37 18.12
CA TYR A 269 -11.25 7.59 18.47
C TYR A 269 -11.16 8.53 19.67
N VAL A 270 -10.35 8.19 20.65
CA VAL A 270 -10.03 9.04 21.81
C VAL A 270 -8.53 8.94 22.10
N GLY A 271 -7.88 10.08 22.27
CA GLY A 271 -6.49 10.15 22.66
C GLY A 271 -6.24 11.25 23.66
N GLY A 272 -5.20 11.08 24.49
CA GLY A 272 -4.85 12.10 25.47
C GLY A 272 -3.53 11.84 26.18
N LYS A 273 -3.05 12.89 26.87
CA LYS A 273 -1.84 12.85 27.71
C LYS A 273 -2.16 13.27 29.14
N HIS A 274 -1.73 12.44 30.07
CA HIS A 274 -1.83 12.71 31.51
C HIS A 274 -0.42 12.59 32.14
N GLY A 275 0.24 13.73 32.31
CA GLY A 275 1.62 13.77 32.80
C GLY A 275 2.58 13.01 31.87
N ARG A 276 3.12 11.86 32.36
CA ARG A 276 4.06 10.99 31.63
C ARG A 276 3.37 9.88 30.82
N PHE A 277 2.06 9.73 30.94
CA PHE A 277 1.26 8.72 30.27
C PHE A 277 0.52 9.32 29.08
N THR A 278 0.62 8.66 27.93
CA THR A 278 -0.12 9.00 26.70
C THR A 278 -0.89 7.77 26.24
N HIS A 279 -2.12 7.97 25.82
CA HIS A 279 -2.96 6.89 25.28
C HIS A 279 -3.66 7.35 24.01
N VAL A 280 -3.87 6.42 23.10
CA VAL A 280 -4.84 6.49 21.99
C VAL A 280 -5.60 5.19 21.93
N THR A 281 -6.91 5.28 21.75
CA THR A 281 -7.79 4.14 21.66
C THR A 281 -8.81 4.39 20.57
N GLY A 282 -9.03 3.39 19.73
CA GLY A 282 -10.00 3.43 18.64
C GLY A 282 -10.84 2.17 18.58
N ILE A 283 -12.10 2.34 18.26
CA ILE A 283 -13.05 1.24 18.00
C ILE A 283 -13.67 1.51 16.64
N ARG A 284 -13.74 0.47 15.79
CA ARG A 284 -14.39 0.58 14.48
C ARG A 284 -15.38 -0.54 14.28
N THR A 285 -16.44 -0.22 13.55
CA THR A 285 -17.34 -1.22 12.97
C THR A 285 -17.55 -0.93 11.50
N ARG A 286 -17.69 -1.99 10.70
CA ARG A 286 -17.94 -1.89 9.27
C ARG A 286 -18.98 -2.92 8.84
N THR A 287 -19.84 -2.54 7.90
CA THR A 287 -20.65 -3.47 7.13
C THR A 287 -20.55 -3.14 5.65
N THR A 288 -20.32 -4.14 4.82
CA THR A 288 -20.31 -3.99 3.37
C THR A 288 -21.59 -4.48 2.71
N GLN A 289 -22.66 -4.70 3.50
CA GLN A 289 -23.93 -5.22 3.00
C GLN A 289 -24.49 -4.39 1.85
N LEU A 290 -24.47 -3.06 1.97
CA LEU A 290 -24.94 -2.17 0.91
C LEU A 290 -24.11 -2.27 -0.37
N LEU A 291 -22.82 -2.49 -0.26
CA LEU A 291 -21.93 -2.69 -1.41
C LEU A 291 -22.21 -4.02 -2.09
N LEU A 292 -22.26 -5.10 -1.31
CA LEU A 292 -22.39 -6.47 -1.81
C LEU A 292 -23.78 -6.74 -2.38
N SER A 293 -24.84 -6.11 -1.85
CA SER A 293 -26.20 -6.26 -2.38
C SER A 293 -26.39 -5.76 -3.82
N LYS A 294 -25.42 -5.01 -4.34
CA LYS A 294 -25.40 -4.49 -5.73
C LYS A 294 -24.49 -5.28 -6.64
N MET A 295 -23.88 -6.35 -6.16
CA MET A 295 -23.13 -7.26 -7.03
C MET A 295 -24.10 -8.03 -7.93
N GLU A 296 -23.62 -8.36 -9.13
CA GLU A 296 -24.39 -9.18 -10.08
C GLU A 296 -24.58 -10.60 -9.56
N THR A 297 -23.67 -11.08 -8.72
CA THR A 297 -23.83 -12.31 -7.94
C THR A 297 -24.88 -12.08 -6.87
N ARG A 298 -26.15 -12.30 -7.24
CA ARG A 298 -27.27 -12.10 -6.34
C ARG A 298 -27.15 -13.02 -5.12
N GLY A 299 -27.30 -12.45 -3.94
CA GLY A 299 -27.25 -13.19 -2.69
C GLY A 299 -27.56 -12.31 -1.50
N GLU A 300 -27.91 -12.95 -0.39
CA GLU A 300 -28.04 -12.27 0.90
C GLU A 300 -26.67 -12.23 1.58
N TYR A 301 -26.01 -11.09 1.51
CA TYR A 301 -24.74 -10.84 2.18
C TYR A 301 -24.99 -10.16 3.52
N ASN A 302 -24.45 -10.74 4.58
CA ASN A 302 -24.51 -10.14 5.92
C ASN A 302 -23.11 -10.16 6.58
N PRO A 303 -22.18 -9.33 6.07
CA PRO A 303 -20.88 -9.15 6.67
C PRO A 303 -20.93 -8.17 7.83
N PHE A 304 -20.23 -8.49 8.90
CA PHE A 304 -20.01 -7.60 10.03
C PHE A 304 -18.58 -7.70 10.53
N TYR A 305 -17.95 -6.56 10.67
CA TYR A 305 -16.57 -6.41 11.10
C TYR A 305 -16.49 -5.42 12.25
N ALA A 306 -15.72 -5.77 13.28
CA ALA A 306 -15.46 -4.89 14.41
C ALA A 306 -14.01 -5.05 14.86
N ASP A 307 -13.39 -3.97 15.27
CA ASP A 307 -12.10 -4.00 15.96
C ASP A 307 -12.01 -2.95 17.07
N ALA A 308 -11.12 -3.23 18.01
CA ALA A 308 -10.70 -2.30 19.05
C ALA A 308 -9.18 -2.31 19.12
N GLN A 309 -8.59 -1.12 19.16
CA GLN A 309 -7.16 -0.92 19.24
C GLN A 309 -6.80 0.09 20.30
N THR A 310 -5.67 -0.13 20.97
CA THR A 310 -5.11 0.84 21.91
C THR A 310 -3.61 0.91 21.75
N TYR A 311 -3.06 2.10 21.86
CA TYR A 311 -1.63 2.34 21.95
C TYR A 311 -1.35 3.20 23.16
N LEU A 312 -0.54 2.70 24.03
CA LEU A 312 -0.21 3.28 25.34
C LEU A 312 1.27 3.60 25.39
N THR A 313 1.63 4.76 25.94
CA THR A 313 3.03 5.15 26.10
C THR A 313 3.24 5.71 27.50
N TYR A 314 4.27 5.23 28.21
CA TYR A 314 4.69 5.80 29.46
C TYR A 314 6.18 6.18 29.42
N THR A 315 6.45 7.46 29.59
CA THR A 315 7.83 8.01 29.59
C THR A 315 8.30 8.17 31.01
N PHE A 316 9.20 7.27 31.46
CA PHE A 316 9.78 7.35 32.82
C PHE A 316 10.67 8.58 32.98
N ASN A 317 11.52 8.81 31.99
CA ASN A 317 12.43 9.95 31.89
C ASN A 317 12.93 10.07 30.42
N ASP A 318 13.89 10.96 30.15
CA ASP A 318 14.44 11.17 28.80
C ASP A 318 15.19 9.95 28.23
N ARG A 319 15.55 8.98 29.07
CA ARG A 319 16.29 7.77 28.67
C ARG A 319 15.40 6.54 28.49
N TRP A 320 14.30 6.45 29.23
CA TRP A 320 13.47 5.25 29.30
C TRP A 320 12.01 5.52 28.95
N ARG A 321 11.48 4.75 28.03
CA ARG A 321 10.07 4.79 27.66
C ARG A 321 9.59 3.36 27.38
N ILE A 322 8.39 3.05 27.85
CA ILE A 322 7.68 1.82 27.51
C ILE A 322 6.45 2.14 26.66
N GLU A 323 6.17 1.29 25.71
CA GLU A 323 5.01 1.39 24.82
C GLU A 323 4.27 0.07 24.82
N GLY A 324 2.94 0.12 24.67
CA GLY A 324 2.08 -1.05 24.57
C GLY A 324 1.08 -0.89 23.42
N ILE A 325 0.92 -1.93 22.60
CA ILE A 325 -0.13 -2.03 21.58
C ILE A 325 -1.04 -3.18 21.96
N GLY A 326 -2.35 -2.94 21.95
CA GLY A 326 -3.38 -3.96 22.05
C GLY A 326 -4.33 -3.87 20.86
N TYR A 327 -4.69 -5.00 20.27
CA TYR A 327 -5.62 -5.11 19.16
C TYR A 327 -6.46 -6.37 19.30
N TYR A 328 -7.75 -6.22 19.08
CA TYR A 328 -8.69 -7.33 18.95
C TYR A 328 -9.63 -7.05 17.79
N SER A 329 -9.78 -8.03 16.91
CA SER A 329 -10.77 -7.96 15.82
C SER A 329 -11.68 -9.17 15.81
N TRP A 330 -12.89 -8.93 15.35
CA TRP A 330 -13.90 -9.94 15.13
C TRP A 330 -14.59 -9.69 13.79
N THR A 331 -14.58 -10.74 12.96
CA THR A 331 -15.18 -10.75 11.63
C THR A 331 -16.20 -11.87 11.55
N GLN A 332 -17.39 -11.54 11.09
CA GLN A 332 -18.41 -12.50 10.73
C GLN A 332 -18.88 -12.23 9.32
N TYR A 333 -18.83 -13.25 8.48
CA TYR A 333 -19.35 -13.21 7.13
C TYR A 333 -20.44 -14.28 6.98
N ARG A 334 -21.60 -13.92 6.43
CA ARG A 334 -22.67 -14.83 6.06
C ARG A 334 -23.07 -14.53 4.63
N PHE A 335 -23.19 -15.58 3.86
CA PHE A 335 -23.61 -15.51 2.48
C PHE A 335 -24.64 -16.61 2.19
N ARG A 336 -25.76 -16.22 1.57
CA ARG A 336 -26.75 -17.12 1.01
C ARG A 336 -26.88 -16.78 -0.47
N PRO A 337 -26.37 -17.62 -1.38
CA PRO A 337 -26.50 -17.37 -2.80
C PRO A 337 -27.97 -17.42 -3.22
N GLN A 338 -28.34 -16.58 -4.17
CA GLN A 338 -29.64 -16.58 -4.81
C GLN A 338 -29.50 -17.02 -6.28
N GLN A 339 -30.62 -17.33 -6.91
CA GLN A 339 -30.67 -17.67 -8.33
C GLN A 339 -29.87 -16.66 -9.15
N ARG A 340 -29.08 -17.18 -10.08
CA ARG A 340 -28.26 -16.40 -10.99
C ARG A 340 -28.58 -16.76 -12.43
N GLU A 341 -28.69 -15.72 -13.27
CA GLU A 341 -28.82 -15.84 -14.70
C GLU A 341 -27.72 -15.00 -15.37
N THR A 342 -27.03 -15.56 -16.33
CA THR A 342 -25.94 -14.88 -17.04
C THR A 342 -25.91 -15.35 -18.47
N THR A 343 -25.79 -14.42 -19.42
CA THR A 343 -25.56 -14.74 -20.82
C THR A 343 -24.07 -14.68 -21.12
N VAL A 344 -23.53 -15.74 -21.74
CA VAL A 344 -22.11 -15.87 -22.09
C VAL A 344 -21.96 -16.17 -23.56
N GLY A 345 -20.88 -15.75 -24.20
CA GLY A 345 -20.57 -15.97 -25.59
C GLY A 345 -20.66 -14.73 -26.48
N SER A 346 -20.68 -14.89 -27.79
CA SER A 346 -20.86 -13.81 -28.76
C SER A 346 -22.33 -13.63 -29.14
N LEU A 347 -22.68 -12.51 -29.76
CA LEU A 347 -24.04 -12.22 -30.26
C LEU A 347 -24.62 -13.34 -31.18
N GLN A 348 -23.75 -14.06 -31.90
CA GLN A 348 -24.15 -15.16 -32.79
C GLN A 348 -24.19 -16.54 -32.12
N ASN A 349 -23.60 -16.66 -30.91
CA ASN A 349 -23.50 -17.91 -30.16
C ASN A 349 -23.65 -17.64 -28.66
N ALA A 350 -24.70 -16.89 -28.30
CA ALA A 350 -25.06 -16.59 -26.95
C ALA A 350 -25.61 -17.84 -26.24
N LYS A 351 -25.19 -18.05 -25.00
CA LYS A 351 -25.67 -19.14 -24.15
C LYS A 351 -26.20 -18.55 -22.86
N HIS A 352 -27.35 -19.03 -22.49
CA HIS A 352 -28.01 -18.66 -21.25
C HIS A 352 -27.64 -19.66 -20.16
N PHE A 353 -27.05 -19.16 -19.07
CA PHE A 353 -26.65 -19.95 -17.93
C PHE A 353 -27.48 -19.56 -16.72
N THR A 354 -28.20 -20.51 -16.15
CA THR A 354 -29.02 -20.34 -14.96
C THR A 354 -28.53 -21.26 -13.87
N VAL A 355 -28.39 -20.75 -12.64
CA VAL A 355 -28.09 -21.54 -11.44
C VAL A 355 -29.13 -21.25 -10.37
N TYR A 356 -29.69 -22.29 -9.82
CA TYR A 356 -30.54 -22.27 -8.62
C TYR A 356 -29.70 -22.73 -7.44
N PHE A 357 -29.59 -21.89 -6.43
CA PHE A 357 -28.78 -22.18 -5.24
C PHE A 357 -29.64 -22.51 -4.02
N ASP A 358 -29.11 -23.38 -3.17
CA ASP A 358 -29.57 -23.63 -1.81
C ASP A 358 -28.37 -23.71 -0.85
N GLY A 359 -28.60 -23.41 0.42
CA GLY A 359 -27.55 -23.46 1.44
C GLY A 359 -26.98 -22.12 1.80
N GLN A 360 -25.81 -22.13 2.48
CA GLN A 360 -25.19 -20.92 3.01
C GLN A 360 -23.72 -21.12 3.33
N GLU A 361 -23.01 -19.98 3.41
CA GLU A 361 -21.66 -19.85 3.93
C GLU A 361 -21.68 -19.04 5.23
N ARG A 362 -20.86 -19.46 6.20
CA ARG A 362 -20.66 -18.75 7.48
C ARG A 362 -19.21 -18.82 7.89
N ASP A 363 -18.56 -17.68 7.89
CA ASP A 363 -17.18 -17.57 8.33
C ASP A 363 -17.06 -16.68 9.55
N ARG A 364 -16.11 -17.02 10.41
CA ARG A 364 -15.78 -16.26 11.62
C ARG A 364 -14.27 -16.23 11.79
N PHE A 365 -13.73 -15.02 11.85
CA PHE A 365 -12.33 -14.80 12.12
C PHE A 365 -12.19 -13.90 13.34
N SER A 366 -11.30 -14.28 14.25
CA SER A 366 -10.94 -13.44 15.39
C SER A 366 -9.43 -13.36 15.52
N THR A 367 -8.92 -12.17 15.73
CA THR A 367 -7.48 -11.90 15.86
C THR A 367 -7.24 -11.14 17.15
N LEU A 368 -6.30 -11.62 17.95
CA LEU A 368 -5.75 -10.93 19.11
C LEU A 368 -4.28 -10.63 18.82
N PHE A 369 -3.89 -9.37 18.97
CA PHE A 369 -2.50 -8.95 18.89
C PHE A 369 -2.15 -8.08 20.08
N GLY A 370 -0.99 -8.32 20.65
CA GLY A 370 -0.44 -7.51 21.74
C GLY A 370 1.06 -7.34 21.57
N ALA A 371 1.56 -6.15 21.90
CA ALA A 371 2.99 -5.89 21.86
C ALA A 371 3.43 -4.96 22.97
N LEU A 372 4.64 -5.18 23.47
CA LEU A 372 5.33 -4.32 24.43
C LEU A 372 6.70 -3.93 23.86
N THR A 373 7.00 -2.64 23.91
CA THR A 373 8.28 -2.09 23.45
C THR A 373 8.94 -1.32 24.56
N LEU A 374 10.19 -1.62 24.86
CA LEU A 374 11.02 -0.87 25.76
C LEU A 374 12.07 -0.09 24.97
N HIS A 375 12.05 1.22 25.08
CA HIS A 375 13.05 2.12 24.52
C HIS A 375 14.05 2.55 25.58
N TRP A 376 15.33 2.45 25.24
CA TRP A 376 16.43 2.93 26.07
C TRP A 376 17.38 3.79 25.25
N ARG A 377 17.59 5.03 25.72
CA ARG A 377 18.50 6.00 25.12
C ARG A 377 19.61 6.33 26.13
N PRO A 378 20.74 5.59 26.10
CA PRO A 378 21.85 5.85 27.01
C PRO A 378 22.51 7.22 26.78
N SER A 379 22.48 7.69 25.52
CA SER A 379 23.10 8.96 25.12
C SER A 379 22.28 9.63 24.00
N SER A 380 22.64 10.85 23.63
CA SER A 380 22.07 11.53 22.46
C SER A 380 22.47 10.87 21.12
N ARG A 381 23.52 10.03 21.12
CA ARG A 381 24.07 9.37 19.92
C ARG A 381 23.60 7.93 19.73
N GLY A 382 22.94 7.33 20.71
CA GLY A 382 22.54 5.92 20.66
C GLY A 382 21.15 5.67 21.21
N ALA A 383 20.43 4.76 20.58
CA ALA A 383 19.13 4.29 21.02
C ALA A 383 19.03 2.77 20.86
N HIS A 384 18.35 2.15 21.82
CA HIS A 384 18.09 0.72 21.85
C HIS A 384 16.59 0.48 22.03
N ARG A 385 16.13 -0.61 21.46
CA ARG A 385 14.74 -1.00 21.48
C ARG A 385 14.62 -2.51 21.67
N LEU A 386 13.73 -2.93 22.56
CA LEU A 386 13.37 -4.33 22.81
C LEU A 386 11.87 -4.47 22.63
N ASP A 387 11.45 -5.37 21.73
CA ASP A 387 10.07 -5.64 21.41
C ASP A 387 9.71 -7.07 21.79
N LEU A 388 8.56 -7.24 22.42
CA LEU A 388 7.90 -8.51 22.63
C LEU A 388 6.51 -8.42 22.01
N SER A 389 6.17 -9.31 21.08
CA SER A 389 4.86 -9.32 20.45
C SER A 389 4.22 -10.71 20.46
N LEU A 390 2.89 -10.73 20.53
CA LEU A 390 2.04 -11.90 20.47
C LEU A 390 0.97 -11.66 19.43
N TYR A 391 0.81 -12.58 18.49
CA TYR A 391 -0.28 -12.64 17.54
C TYR A 391 -1.01 -13.97 17.64
N ASN A 392 -2.34 -13.95 17.67
CA ASN A 392 -3.17 -15.15 17.67
C ASN A 392 -4.38 -14.92 16.76
N SER A 393 -4.54 -15.78 15.75
CA SER A 393 -5.70 -15.80 14.86
C SER A 393 -6.43 -17.14 15.00
N ASN A 394 -7.75 -17.05 15.11
CA ASN A 394 -8.64 -18.21 15.15
C ASN A 394 -9.66 -18.05 14.03
N GLU A 395 -9.55 -18.89 13.02
CA GLU A 395 -10.24 -18.74 11.75
C GLU A 395 -11.11 -19.96 11.50
N ARG A 396 -12.41 -19.75 11.35
CA ARG A 396 -13.38 -20.79 11.05
C ARG A 396 -14.10 -20.44 9.77
N GLU A 397 -14.10 -21.39 8.83
CA GLU A 397 -14.83 -21.35 7.59
C GLU A 397 -15.81 -22.52 7.55
N SER A 398 -17.06 -22.25 7.19
CA SER A 398 -18.04 -23.29 7.01
C SER A 398 -19.04 -22.92 5.93
N TYR A 399 -19.15 -23.75 4.92
CA TYR A 399 -20.18 -23.62 3.89
C TYR A 399 -20.79 -24.97 3.56
N ASP A 400 -22.02 -24.89 3.06
CA ASP A 400 -22.81 -26.02 2.57
C ASP A 400 -23.74 -25.41 1.51
N ILE A 401 -23.32 -25.52 0.25
CA ILE A 401 -23.95 -24.81 -0.88
C ILE A 401 -24.19 -25.81 -2.02
N THR A 402 -25.43 -25.90 -2.43
CA THR A 402 -25.85 -26.68 -3.60
C THR A 402 -26.27 -25.74 -4.71
N GLY A 403 -25.74 -25.92 -5.91
CA GLY A 403 -26.13 -25.21 -7.11
C GLY A 403 -26.60 -26.16 -8.21
N ALA A 404 -27.89 -26.06 -8.61
CA ALA A 404 -28.41 -26.73 -9.76
C ALA A 404 -28.29 -25.82 -10.99
N TYR A 405 -27.54 -26.22 -12.00
CA TYR A 405 -27.21 -25.37 -13.15
C TYR A 405 -27.78 -25.90 -14.46
N TYR A 406 -28.11 -24.95 -15.34
CA TYR A 406 -28.62 -25.18 -16.68
C TYR A 406 -27.88 -24.25 -17.64
N LEU A 407 -27.25 -24.85 -18.68
CA LEU A 407 -26.66 -24.12 -19.79
C LEU A 407 -27.49 -24.38 -21.04
N GLN A 408 -28.08 -23.33 -21.60
CA GLN A 408 -28.97 -23.39 -22.75
C GLN A 408 -28.40 -22.51 -23.85
N LYS A 409 -28.57 -22.95 -25.11
CA LYS A 409 -28.32 -22.06 -26.24
C LYS A 409 -29.48 -21.09 -26.37
N GLU A 410 -29.17 -19.81 -26.52
CA GLU A 410 -30.17 -18.79 -26.77
C GLU A 410 -30.83 -19.04 -28.14
N ALA A 411 -32.14 -18.82 -28.20
CA ALA A 411 -32.89 -18.99 -29.45
C ALA A 411 -32.30 -18.02 -30.50
N ASP A 412 -31.97 -18.54 -31.70
CA ASP A 412 -31.46 -17.72 -32.78
C ASP A 412 -32.65 -17.03 -33.50
N PRO A 413 -32.81 -15.73 -33.36
CA PRO A 413 -33.91 -15.01 -33.96
C PRO A 413 -33.89 -15.04 -35.50
N THR A 414 -32.74 -15.41 -36.11
CA THR A 414 -32.59 -15.46 -37.55
C THR A 414 -33.08 -16.77 -38.14
N THR A 415 -33.14 -17.85 -37.35
CA THR A 415 -33.56 -19.20 -37.82
C THR A 415 -35.01 -19.51 -37.47
N GLY A 416 -35.72 -18.66 -36.74
CA GLY A 416 -37.11 -18.86 -36.33
C GLY A 416 -37.33 -20.05 -35.40
N SER A 417 -36.26 -20.52 -34.75
CA SER A 417 -36.31 -21.61 -33.76
C SER A 417 -36.52 -21.06 -32.38
N ASP A 418 -37.72 -21.12 -31.86
CA ASP A 418 -38.07 -20.76 -30.47
C ASP A 418 -37.59 -21.78 -29.45
N LYS A 419 -36.93 -22.87 -29.85
CA LYS A 419 -36.49 -23.91 -28.93
C LYS A 419 -35.11 -23.60 -28.37
N GLN A 420 -35.07 -23.37 -27.07
CA GLN A 420 -33.83 -23.35 -26.31
C GLN A 420 -33.26 -24.77 -26.24
N GLU A 421 -32.06 -24.96 -26.75
CA GLU A 421 -31.34 -26.22 -26.69
C GLU A 421 -30.58 -26.33 -25.37
N LEU A 422 -30.87 -27.38 -24.58
CA LEU A 422 -30.13 -27.65 -23.34
C LEU A 422 -28.77 -28.25 -23.68
N LEU A 423 -27.70 -27.53 -23.39
CA LEU A 423 -26.31 -27.92 -23.63
C LEU A 423 -25.67 -28.66 -22.47
N ALA A 424 -26.04 -28.31 -21.26
CA ALA A 424 -25.58 -28.97 -20.04
C ALA A 424 -26.53 -28.69 -18.86
N THR A 425 -26.64 -29.67 -17.99
CA THR A 425 -27.30 -29.53 -16.68
C THR A 425 -26.55 -30.33 -15.64
N GLY A 426 -26.74 -29.97 -14.39
CA GLY A 426 -26.17 -30.73 -13.30
C GLY A 426 -26.34 -30.06 -11.94
N VAL A 427 -25.82 -30.70 -10.92
CA VAL A 427 -25.81 -30.21 -9.55
C VAL A 427 -24.37 -30.21 -9.06
N ASN A 428 -23.95 -29.10 -8.49
CA ASN A 428 -22.71 -28.95 -7.72
C ASN A 428 -23.06 -28.78 -6.26
N HIS A 429 -22.51 -29.64 -5.39
CA HIS A 429 -22.69 -29.53 -3.95
C HIS A 429 -21.32 -29.42 -3.29
N GLU A 430 -21.04 -28.27 -2.70
CA GLU A 430 -19.80 -27.94 -2.00
C GLU A 430 -20.02 -27.88 -0.49
N HIS A 431 -19.14 -28.52 0.22
CA HIS A 431 -19.14 -28.58 1.68
C HIS A 431 -17.77 -28.27 2.24
N ALA A 432 -17.70 -27.45 3.30
CA ALA A 432 -16.48 -27.24 4.08
C ALA A 432 -16.73 -27.03 5.55
N ARG A 433 -15.81 -27.53 6.37
CA ARG A 433 -15.70 -27.29 7.82
C ARG A 433 -14.22 -27.14 8.15
N ASN A 434 -13.71 -25.91 8.03
CA ASN A 434 -12.29 -25.62 8.20
C ASN A 434 -12.05 -24.83 9.49
N LEU A 435 -10.98 -25.18 10.18
CA LEU A 435 -10.53 -24.49 11.39
C LEU A 435 -9.01 -24.31 11.34
N LEU A 436 -8.57 -23.07 11.29
CA LEU A 436 -7.16 -22.71 11.37
C LEU A 436 -6.89 -21.90 12.63
N ARG A 437 -5.90 -22.31 13.41
CA ARG A 437 -5.34 -21.53 14.50
C ARG A 437 -3.89 -21.20 14.19
N TYR A 438 -3.57 -19.93 14.23
CA TYR A 438 -2.24 -19.43 13.96
C TYR A 438 -1.77 -18.52 15.09
N SER A 439 -0.67 -18.91 15.75
CA SER A 439 -0.09 -18.17 16.87
C SER A 439 1.38 -17.87 16.58
N VAL A 440 1.79 -16.63 16.86
CA VAL A 440 3.19 -16.16 16.72
C VAL A 440 3.58 -15.42 17.98
N VAL A 441 4.76 -15.73 18.49
CA VAL A 441 5.44 -14.97 19.55
C VAL A 441 6.77 -14.51 18.99
N ALA A 442 7.07 -13.23 19.05
CA ALA A 442 8.33 -12.69 18.58
C ALA A 442 9.00 -11.81 19.65
N LEU A 443 10.30 -11.99 19.78
CA LEU A 443 11.20 -11.16 20.58
C LEU A 443 12.22 -10.54 19.63
N ALA A 444 12.25 -9.20 19.56
CA ALA A 444 13.18 -8.48 18.71
C ALA A 444 13.96 -7.45 19.52
N TYR A 445 15.24 -7.32 19.21
CA TYR A 445 16.11 -6.28 19.73
C TYR A 445 16.71 -5.51 18.57
N SER A 446 16.73 -4.18 18.66
CA SER A 446 17.39 -3.32 17.69
C SER A 446 18.14 -2.19 18.41
N GLY A 447 19.21 -1.75 17.78
CA GLY A 447 20.02 -0.64 18.26
C GLY A 447 20.50 0.22 17.12
N ASN A 448 20.76 1.47 17.41
CA ASN A 448 21.45 2.39 16.52
C ASN A 448 22.44 3.24 17.30
N GLN A 449 23.56 3.55 16.65
CA GLN A 449 24.63 4.36 17.23
C GLN A 449 25.23 5.27 16.19
N ARG A 450 25.16 6.57 16.40
CA ARG A 450 25.90 7.55 15.61
C ARG A 450 27.37 7.53 16.04
N LEU A 451 28.23 6.98 15.17
CA LEU A 451 29.67 6.85 15.45
C LEU A 451 30.38 8.21 15.32
N ASN A 452 30.04 8.96 14.25
CA ASN A 452 30.55 10.29 13.98
C ASN A 452 29.51 11.08 13.13
N GLU A 453 29.91 12.18 12.53
CA GLU A 453 29.02 13.00 11.67
C GLU A 453 28.61 12.29 10.36
N THR A 454 29.43 11.33 9.90
CA THR A 454 29.24 10.62 8.63
C THR A 454 28.55 9.27 8.82
N HIS A 455 28.83 8.53 9.89
CA HIS A 455 28.42 7.14 10.08
C HIS A 455 27.40 6.95 11.18
N ARG A 456 26.31 6.26 10.84
CA ARG A 456 25.30 5.77 11.79
C ARG A 456 25.12 4.27 11.62
N LEU A 457 25.60 3.51 12.58
CA LEU A 457 25.49 2.06 12.60
C LEU A 457 24.13 1.64 13.18
N MET A 458 23.43 0.71 12.51
CA MET A 458 22.20 0.10 12.96
C MET A 458 22.32 -1.42 12.95
N TRP A 459 21.77 -2.09 13.95
CA TRP A 459 21.76 -3.55 14.04
C TRP A 459 20.50 -4.05 14.72
N GLY A 460 20.17 -5.31 14.50
CA GLY A 460 19.08 -5.97 15.18
C GLY A 460 19.06 -7.46 15.04
N ALA A 461 18.32 -8.09 15.95
CA ALA A 461 18.09 -9.52 16.01
C ALA A 461 16.62 -9.78 16.34
N GLU A 462 16.02 -10.79 15.71
CA GLU A 462 14.66 -11.24 15.99
C GLU A 462 14.62 -12.75 16.10
N LEU A 463 13.89 -13.23 17.12
CA LEU A 463 13.52 -14.63 17.31
C LEU A 463 12.00 -14.73 17.29
N ARG A 464 11.46 -15.62 16.45
CA ARG A 464 10.03 -15.81 16.26
C ARG A 464 9.68 -17.28 16.41
N GLY A 465 8.74 -17.59 17.29
CA GLY A 465 8.11 -18.90 17.41
C GLY A 465 6.74 -18.90 16.73
N GLU A 466 6.48 -19.90 15.90
CA GLU A 466 5.23 -20.06 15.15
C GLU A 466 4.57 -21.38 15.51
N GLN A 467 3.25 -21.36 15.75
CA GLN A 467 2.44 -22.54 15.93
C GLN A 467 1.18 -22.43 15.07
N ILE A 468 0.96 -23.43 14.22
CA ILE A 468 -0.20 -23.53 13.34
C ILE A 468 -0.88 -24.87 13.62
N ALA A 469 -2.21 -24.85 13.71
CA ALA A 469 -3.05 -26.04 13.73
C ALA A 469 -4.13 -25.84 12.66
N ASP A 470 -4.12 -26.69 11.64
CA ASP A 470 -4.97 -26.62 10.46
C ASP A 470 -5.80 -27.90 10.33
N TYR A 471 -7.09 -27.76 10.55
CA TYR A 471 -8.08 -28.79 10.34
C TYR A 471 -8.91 -28.45 9.11
N ILE A 472 -8.91 -29.33 8.11
CA ILE A 472 -9.63 -29.19 6.86
C ILE A 472 -10.54 -30.38 6.67
N SER A 473 -11.81 -30.09 6.34
CA SER A 473 -12.79 -31.07 5.90
C SER A 473 -13.61 -30.46 4.78
N GLU A 474 -13.23 -30.75 3.55
CA GLU A 474 -13.87 -30.23 2.35
C GLU A 474 -14.24 -31.37 1.42
N TRP A 475 -15.40 -31.30 0.77
CA TRP A 475 -15.74 -32.18 -0.31
C TRP A 475 -16.62 -31.51 -1.36
N VAL A 476 -16.55 -31.99 -2.59
CA VAL A 476 -17.36 -31.56 -3.72
C VAL A 476 -17.99 -32.76 -4.38
N LYS A 477 -19.32 -32.72 -4.56
CA LYS A 477 -20.09 -33.66 -5.36
C LYS A 477 -20.56 -32.96 -6.63
N LEU A 478 -20.34 -33.60 -7.77
CA LEU A 478 -20.88 -33.17 -9.05
C LEU A 478 -21.76 -34.25 -9.65
N ASP A 479 -22.94 -33.86 -10.12
CA ASP A 479 -23.79 -34.69 -10.93
C ASP A 479 -24.23 -33.87 -12.18
N SER A 480 -23.94 -34.38 -13.34
CA SER A 480 -24.29 -33.75 -14.62
C SER A 480 -25.43 -34.44 -15.34
N ALA A 481 -26.08 -35.39 -14.67
CA ALA A 481 -27.12 -36.26 -15.30
C ALA A 481 -26.66 -36.92 -16.62
N GLY A 482 -25.33 -37.17 -16.74
CA GLY A 482 -24.72 -37.76 -17.93
C GLY A 482 -24.30 -36.78 -19.04
N TYR A 483 -24.53 -35.49 -18.91
CA TYR A 483 -24.18 -34.49 -19.91
C TYR A 483 -22.67 -34.29 -20.09
N ASN A 484 -21.93 -34.18 -19.02
CA ASN A 484 -20.48 -33.95 -19.07
C ASN A 484 -19.65 -34.84 -18.13
N LEU A 485 -20.32 -35.60 -17.24
CA LEU A 485 -19.69 -36.63 -16.42
C LEU A 485 -20.35 -37.98 -16.69
N PRO A 486 -19.61 -39.09 -16.75
CA PRO A 486 -20.22 -40.44 -16.86
C PRO A 486 -21.20 -40.68 -15.72
N ARG A 487 -22.43 -41.04 -16.02
CA ARG A 487 -23.42 -41.42 -15.06
C ARG A 487 -23.12 -42.80 -14.48
N ASP A 488 -23.01 -42.91 -13.18
CA ASP A 488 -22.99 -44.16 -12.46
C ASP A 488 -24.37 -44.28 -11.76
N PRO A 489 -25.19 -45.30 -12.13
CA PRO A 489 -26.53 -45.41 -11.57
C PRO A 489 -26.53 -45.78 -10.08
N ASP A 490 -25.44 -46.40 -9.58
CA ASP A 490 -25.38 -46.98 -8.27
C ASP A 490 -24.56 -46.16 -7.24
N LEU A 491 -23.74 -45.22 -7.75
CA LEU A 491 -22.79 -44.48 -6.89
C LEU A 491 -22.76 -42.98 -7.24
N ILE A 492 -22.91 -42.15 -6.23
CA ILE A 492 -22.60 -40.73 -6.32
C ILE A 492 -21.12 -40.58 -6.02
N LYS A 493 -20.31 -40.31 -7.04
CA LYS A 493 -18.87 -40.09 -6.88
C LYS A 493 -18.59 -38.68 -6.37
N MET A 494 -17.72 -38.59 -5.36
CA MET A 494 -17.14 -37.32 -4.97
C MET A 494 -16.11 -36.90 -6.01
N GLN A 495 -16.16 -35.64 -6.47
CA GLN A 495 -15.13 -35.09 -7.34
C GLN A 495 -13.86 -34.77 -6.57
N SER A 496 -14.00 -34.32 -5.33
CA SER A 496 -12.89 -34.12 -4.42
C SER A 496 -13.35 -34.42 -2.98
N ASN A 497 -12.44 -34.96 -2.19
CA ASN A 497 -12.61 -35.18 -0.75
C ASN A 497 -11.26 -34.88 -0.08
N LEU A 498 -11.18 -33.72 0.56
CA LEU A 498 -9.97 -33.27 1.26
C LEU A 498 -10.22 -33.30 2.76
N TYR A 499 -9.56 -34.21 3.43
CA TYR A 499 -9.56 -34.28 4.89
C TYR A 499 -8.13 -34.21 5.41
N SER A 500 -7.87 -33.27 6.33
CA SER A 500 -6.53 -33.08 6.87
C SER A 500 -6.56 -32.49 8.27
N ASN A 501 -5.62 -32.95 9.10
CA ASN A 501 -5.39 -32.38 10.43
C ASN A 501 -3.88 -32.25 10.65
N VAL A 502 -3.35 -31.08 10.33
CA VAL A 502 -1.91 -30.82 10.32
C VAL A 502 -1.55 -29.80 11.39
N SER A 503 -0.43 -30.04 12.05
CA SER A 503 0.17 -29.07 12.96
C SER A 503 1.61 -28.75 12.59
N LEU A 504 1.97 -27.47 12.64
CA LEU A 504 3.33 -26.97 12.43
C LEU A 504 3.80 -26.21 13.66
N ARG A 505 4.97 -26.58 14.18
CA ARG A 505 5.71 -25.77 15.17
C ARG A 505 7.07 -25.47 14.60
N SER A 506 7.40 -24.19 14.50
CA SER A 506 8.67 -23.75 13.92
C SER A 506 9.21 -22.50 14.61
N ALA A 507 10.49 -22.26 14.43
CA ALA A 507 11.16 -21.05 14.87
C ALA A 507 11.89 -20.39 13.68
N ARG A 508 11.86 -19.06 13.67
CA ARG A 508 12.61 -18.23 12.73
C ARG A 508 13.56 -17.33 13.51
N ALA A 509 14.75 -17.13 12.97
CA ALA A 509 15.71 -16.19 13.51
C ALA A 509 16.19 -15.27 12.40
N SER A 510 16.35 -13.99 12.69
CA SER A 510 16.95 -13.05 11.75
C SER A 510 17.90 -12.08 12.44
N LEU A 511 18.90 -11.63 11.70
CA LEU A 511 19.91 -10.67 12.14
C LEU A 511 20.14 -9.67 11.03
N TYR A 512 20.36 -8.39 11.35
CA TYR A 512 20.82 -7.40 10.39
C TYR A 512 21.90 -6.49 10.97
N LEU A 513 22.72 -5.98 10.08
CA LEU A 513 23.72 -4.94 10.33
C LEU A 513 23.71 -3.99 9.15
N GLN A 514 23.68 -2.67 9.43
CA GLN A 514 23.58 -1.63 8.42
C GLN A 514 24.37 -0.40 8.85
N ASP A 515 25.07 0.23 7.94
CA ASP A 515 25.70 1.53 8.12
C ASP A 515 25.07 2.57 7.19
N GLU A 516 24.58 3.65 7.76
CA GLU A 516 24.08 4.84 7.06
C GLU A 516 25.18 5.88 7.05
N MET A 517 25.61 6.22 5.84
CA MET A 517 26.71 7.16 5.62
C MET A 517 26.18 8.42 4.92
N GLN A 518 26.59 9.59 5.44
CA GLN A 518 26.28 10.88 4.83
C GLN A 518 27.52 11.72 4.77
N TRP A 519 27.78 12.33 3.62
CA TRP A 519 28.88 13.29 3.46
C TRP A 519 28.58 14.31 2.39
N GLN A 520 29.24 15.46 2.48
CA GLN A 520 29.15 16.55 1.52
C GLN A 520 30.49 16.72 0.82
N THR A 521 30.44 17.00 -0.48
CA THR A 521 31.59 17.30 -1.33
C THR A 521 31.32 18.58 -2.13
N PRO A 522 32.34 19.17 -2.81
CA PRO A 522 32.10 20.27 -3.73
C PRO A 522 31.09 19.97 -4.83
N SER A 523 30.93 18.70 -5.23
CA SER A 523 29.96 18.24 -6.26
C SER A 523 28.53 18.02 -5.73
N GLY A 524 28.33 17.93 -4.41
CA GLY A 524 27.00 17.75 -3.85
C GLY A 524 26.97 16.93 -2.56
N SER A 525 25.75 16.59 -2.13
CA SER A 525 25.49 15.77 -0.93
C SER A 525 25.24 14.31 -1.34
N TYR A 526 25.84 13.40 -0.60
CA TYR A 526 25.74 11.95 -0.82
C TYR A 526 25.17 11.27 0.42
N HIS A 527 24.30 10.31 0.19
CA HIS A 527 23.81 9.39 1.22
C HIS A 527 23.98 7.97 0.70
N LEU A 528 24.53 7.09 1.51
CA LEU A 528 24.74 5.69 1.21
C LEU A 528 24.33 4.85 2.42
N THR A 529 23.41 3.91 2.21
CA THR A 529 23.05 2.90 3.19
C THR A 529 23.51 1.55 2.67
N ALA A 530 24.43 0.91 3.37
CA ALA A 530 24.93 -0.43 3.08
C ALA A 530 24.58 -1.35 4.24
N GLY A 531 23.94 -2.47 3.95
CA GLY A 531 23.49 -3.38 4.98
C GLY A 531 23.42 -4.83 4.53
N VAL A 532 23.39 -5.72 5.50
CA VAL A 532 23.24 -7.15 5.31
C VAL A 532 22.23 -7.69 6.30
N ARG A 533 21.40 -8.64 5.83
CA ARG A 533 20.47 -9.38 6.66
C ARG A 533 20.65 -10.88 6.45
N GLY A 534 20.63 -11.63 7.56
CA GLY A 534 20.59 -13.08 7.55
C GLY A 534 19.27 -13.56 8.18
N SER A 535 18.68 -14.61 7.62
CA SER A 535 17.52 -15.28 8.19
C SER A 535 17.66 -16.79 8.16
N PHE A 536 17.02 -17.46 9.13
CA PHE A 536 17.02 -18.91 9.27
C PHE A 536 15.64 -19.40 9.68
N TRP A 537 15.18 -20.50 9.08
CA TRP A 537 13.93 -21.16 9.45
C TRP A 537 14.16 -22.61 9.87
N SER A 538 13.72 -22.97 11.07
CA SER A 538 13.95 -24.31 11.66
C SER A 538 13.21 -25.43 10.94
N PHE A 539 12.07 -25.16 10.28
CA PHE A 539 11.28 -26.16 9.56
C PHE A 539 11.99 -26.74 8.36
N ASN A 540 12.56 -25.90 7.50
CA ASN A 540 13.30 -26.35 6.33
C ASN A 540 14.83 -26.37 6.55
N LYS A 541 15.32 -25.91 7.71
CA LYS A 541 16.74 -25.85 8.11
C LYS A 541 17.61 -25.07 7.09
N LYS A 542 17.03 -24.04 6.44
CA LYS A 542 17.73 -23.21 5.46
C LYS A 542 17.98 -21.82 6.03
N ALA A 543 19.13 -21.26 5.59
CA ALA A 543 19.50 -19.88 5.87
C ALA A 543 19.60 -19.10 4.56
N ASP A 544 19.24 -17.84 4.60
CA ASP A 544 19.34 -16.88 3.50
C ASP A 544 20.19 -15.68 3.91
N PHE A 545 20.93 -15.11 2.95
CA PHE A 545 21.81 -13.97 3.15
C PHE A 545 21.51 -12.87 2.14
N SER A 546 21.18 -11.66 2.62
CA SER A 546 20.51 -10.58 1.91
C SER A 546 21.32 -9.28 2.00
N PRO A 547 22.37 -9.08 1.16
CA PRO A 547 23.07 -7.80 1.06
C PRO A 547 22.23 -6.79 0.31
N ARG A 548 22.23 -5.54 0.79
CA ARG A 548 21.44 -4.42 0.23
C ARG A 548 22.24 -3.13 0.24
N LEU A 549 22.02 -2.32 -0.78
CA LEU A 549 22.65 -1.02 -0.95
C LEU A 549 21.63 -0.01 -1.45
N VAL A 550 21.58 1.16 -0.81
CA VAL A 550 20.76 2.30 -1.24
C VAL A 550 21.66 3.51 -1.28
N ALA A 551 21.71 4.19 -2.40
CA ALA A 551 22.53 5.39 -2.61
C ALA A 551 21.67 6.53 -3.12
N SER A 552 21.97 7.74 -2.69
CA SER A 552 21.41 8.94 -3.31
C SER A 552 22.43 10.05 -3.41
N TRP A 553 22.29 10.84 -4.46
CA TRP A 553 23.16 11.96 -4.78
C TRP A 553 22.35 13.17 -5.15
N ARG A 554 22.68 14.30 -4.54
CA ARG A 554 22.13 15.59 -4.85
C ARG A 554 23.23 16.52 -5.35
N PRO A 555 23.24 16.87 -6.64
CA PRO A 555 24.21 17.81 -7.20
C PRO A 555 24.09 19.19 -6.54
N LYS A 556 25.21 19.84 -6.28
CA LYS A 556 25.21 21.19 -5.69
C LYS A 556 24.65 22.24 -6.65
N GLU A 557 24.94 22.10 -7.95
CA GLU A 557 24.50 23.03 -8.98
C GLU A 557 23.02 22.87 -9.35
N LEU A 558 22.49 21.65 -9.21
CA LEU A 558 21.10 21.27 -9.48
C LEU A 558 20.46 20.74 -8.19
N SER A 559 20.38 21.60 -7.17
CA SER A 559 19.88 21.21 -5.85
C SER A 559 18.41 20.73 -5.85
N ASP A 560 17.66 21.04 -6.90
CA ASP A 560 16.29 20.57 -7.13
C ASP A 560 16.23 19.11 -7.62
N LEU A 561 17.37 18.54 -8.02
CA LEU A 561 17.51 17.18 -8.52
C LEU A 561 18.05 16.25 -7.43
N LEU A 562 17.40 15.11 -7.27
CA LEU A 562 17.90 13.99 -6.47
C LEU A 562 17.97 12.75 -7.35
N VAL A 563 19.13 12.13 -7.44
CA VAL A 563 19.34 10.85 -8.11
C VAL A 563 19.43 9.75 -7.06
N ARG A 564 18.70 8.66 -7.26
CA ARG A 564 18.69 7.50 -6.36
C ARG A 564 19.07 6.24 -7.12
N ALA A 565 19.82 5.36 -6.47
CA ALA A 565 20.10 4.01 -6.95
C ALA A 565 20.00 3.05 -5.78
N ALA A 566 19.36 1.91 -5.98
CA ALA A 566 19.26 0.90 -4.95
C ALA A 566 19.32 -0.50 -5.57
N GLY A 567 19.82 -1.47 -4.79
CA GLY A 567 19.87 -2.83 -5.23
C GLY A 567 20.21 -3.79 -4.11
N GLY A 568 19.96 -5.07 -4.34
CA GLY A 568 20.25 -6.09 -3.35
C GLY A 568 19.58 -7.42 -3.64
N LEU A 569 19.84 -8.36 -2.73
CA LEU A 569 19.16 -9.63 -2.68
C LEU A 569 18.07 -9.60 -1.61
N TYR A 570 16.88 -10.02 -1.97
CA TYR A 570 15.73 -10.08 -1.09
C TYR A 570 15.22 -11.51 -1.06
N TYR A 571 14.88 -11.98 0.13
CA TYR A 571 14.33 -13.32 0.33
C TYR A 571 13.03 -13.23 1.12
N GLN A 572 12.09 -14.10 0.77
CA GLN A 572 10.84 -14.31 1.50
C GLN A 572 10.75 -15.76 1.91
N SER A 573 10.81 -16.00 3.21
CA SER A 573 10.58 -17.34 3.75
C SER A 573 9.15 -17.77 3.44
N PRO A 574 8.92 -19.04 3.05
CA PRO A 574 7.60 -19.54 2.76
C PRO A 574 6.65 -19.35 3.96
N PHE A 575 5.41 -18.98 3.69
CA PHE A 575 4.36 -19.03 4.68
C PHE A 575 3.57 -20.34 4.56
N TYR A 576 2.68 -20.60 5.51
CA TYR A 576 2.03 -21.90 5.68
C TYR A 576 1.36 -22.42 4.40
N LYS A 577 0.63 -21.59 3.64
CA LYS A 577 -0.04 -22.02 2.40
C LYS A 577 0.94 -22.43 1.29
N GLU A 578 2.15 -21.87 1.26
CA GLU A 578 3.17 -22.15 0.24
C GLU A 578 3.89 -23.49 0.43
N ILE A 579 3.84 -24.07 1.64
CA ILE A 579 4.49 -25.35 1.93
C ILE A 579 3.53 -26.54 1.91
N ARG A 580 2.25 -26.30 1.61
CA ARG A 580 1.21 -27.34 1.56
C ARG A 580 1.23 -28.03 0.20
N ILE A 581 1.29 -29.35 0.22
CA ILE A 581 1.06 -30.21 -0.95
C ILE A 581 -0.20 -31.04 -0.67
N ILE A 582 -1.08 -31.14 -1.66
CA ILE A 582 -2.25 -32.01 -1.60
C ILE A 582 -1.88 -33.33 -2.28
N GLU A 583 -1.93 -34.42 -1.53
CA GLU A 583 -1.73 -35.78 -2.05
C GLU A 583 -3.03 -36.57 -1.99
N ALA A 584 -3.26 -37.36 -3.03
CA ALA A 584 -4.41 -38.27 -3.09
C ALA A 584 -3.94 -39.71 -2.83
N ASP A 585 -4.72 -40.45 -2.02
CA ASP A 585 -4.53 -41.89 -1.86
C ASP A 585 -5.05 -42.69 -3.06
N ALA A 586 -4.88 -44.00 -3.04
CA ALA A 586 -5.34 -44.88 -4.11
C ALA A 586 -6.87 -44.88 -4.32
N MET A 587 -7.64 -44.41 -3.34
CA MET A 587 -9.09 -44.26 -3.40
C MET A 587 -9.53 -42.85 -3.81
N GLY A 588 -8.58 -41.94 -4.05
CA GLY A 588 -8.85 -40.57 -4.41
C GLY A 588 -9.12 -39.61 -3.25
N ASN A 589 -9.00 -40.06 -1.98
CA ASN A 589 -9.10 -39.17 -0.83
C ASN A 589 -7.83 -38.30 -0.74
N GLN A 590 -8.04 -37.02 -0.54
CA GLN A 590 -6.96 -36.05 -0.49
C GLN A 590 -6.61 -35.69 0.94
N SER A 591 -5.31 -35.48 1.19
CA SER A 591 -4.78 -34.97 2.45
C SER A 591 -3.68 -33.94 2.21
N VAL A 592 -3.42 -33.10 3.22
CA VAL A 592 -2.34 -32.09 3.16
C VAL A 592 -1.09 -32.65 3.80
N LEU A 593 0.01 -32.58 3.07
CA LEU A 593 1.37 -32.76 3.58
C LEU A 593 2.13 -31.44 3.57
N LEU A 594 3.04 -31.27 4.54
CA LEU A 594 3.91 -30.12 4.62
C LEU A 594 5.28 -30.43 4.00
N ASN A 595 5.62 -29.72 2.94
CA ASN A 595 6.91 -29.88 2.24
C ASN A 595 8.00 -29.05 2.91
N ASN A 596 8.92 -29.72 3.61
CA ASN A 596 10.07 -29.08 4.24
C ASN A 596 11.24 -28.80 3.28
N GLN A 597 11.12 -29.17 1.99
CA GLN A 597 12.14 -28.87 0.98
C GLN A 597 11.94 -27.49 0.36
N VAL A 598 10.77 -26.85 0.53
CA VAL A 598 10.51 -25.52 -0.01
C VAL A 598 11.46 -24.51 0.62
N ARG A 599 12.20 -23.82 -0.24
CA ARG A 599 13.15 -22.76 0.12
C ARG A 599 12.50 -21.39 0.02
N SER A 600 13.12 -20.41 0.64
CA SER A 600 12.75 -19.01 0.46
C SER A 600 12.78 -18.64 -1.02
N GLN A 601 11.72 -18.01 -1.49
CA GLN A 601 11.69 -17.34 -2.79
C GLN A 601 12.65 -16.14 -2.73
N GLY A 602 13.32 -15.84 -3.83
CA GLY A 602 14.31 -14.78 -3.86
C GLY A 602 14.14 -13.82 -5.03
N SER A 603 14.59 -12.60 -4.84
CA SER A 603 14.61 -11.54 -5.85
C SER A 603 15.93 -10.77 -5.80
N ALA A 604 16.66 -10.74 -6.91
CA ALA A 604 17.75 -9.79 -7.10
C ALA A 604 17.16 -8.53 -7.74
N GLN A 605 17.26 -7.39 -7.06
CA GLN A 605 16.63 -6.15 -7.48
C GLN A 605 17.65 -5.06 -7.78
N ALA A 606 17.37 -4.27 -8.80
CA ALA A 606 18.06 -3.04 -9.13
C ALA A 606 17.04 -1.95 -9.46
N LEU A 607 17.29 -0.76 -8.95
CA LEU A 607 16.42 0.41 -9.13
C LEU A 607 17.29 1.65 -9.36
N VAL A 608 16.88 2.48 -10.31
CA VAL A 608 17.42 3.83 -10.51
C VAL A 608 16.25 4.80 -10.61
N GLY A 609 16.33 5.88 -9.84
CA GLY A 609 15.26 6.88 -9.75
C GLY A 609 15.81 8.31 -9.77
N VAL A 610 14.95 9.22 -10.20
CA VAL A 610 15.20 10.65 -10.23
C VAL A 610 14.00 11.37 -9.65
N ASP A 611 14.24 12.29 -8.69
CA ASP A 611 13.26 13.26 -8.22
C ASP A 611 13.68 14.65 -8.66
N TYR A 612 12.76 15.38 -9.28
CA TYR A 612 12.97 16.75 -9.68
C TYR A 612 11.89 17.66 -9.10
N ASN A 613 12.31 18.61 -8.25
CA ASN A 613 11.41 19.59 -7.65
C ASN A 613 11.41 20.86 -8.51
N PHE A 614 10.24 21.41 -8.79
CA PHE A 614 10.09 22.62 -9.59
C PHE A 614 8.87 23.44 -9.17
N LEU A 615 8.83 24.69 -9.61
CA LEU A 615 7.72 25.61 -9.35
C LEU A 615 6.97 25.92 -10.64
N VAL A 616 5.64 25.86 -10.59
CA VAL A 616 4.76 26.31 -11.68
C VAL A 616 3.77 27.31 -11.09
N GLY A 617 3.82 28.56 -11.54
CA GLY A 617 2.96 29.61 -11.01
C GLY A 617 3.13 29.87 -9.50
N GLY A 618 4.35 29.68 -8.95
CA GLY A 618 4.64 29.78 -7.52
C GLY A 618 4.25 28.58 -6.67
N ARG A 619 3.65 27.52 -7.26
CA ARG A 619 3.24 26.28 -6.58
C ARG A 619 4.32 25.22 -6.72
N LYS A 620 4.41 24.33 -5.75
CA LYS A 620 5.44 23.29 -5.64
C LYS A 620 5.00 22.01 -6.32
N PHE A 621 5.87 21.49 -7.18
CA PHE A 621 5.68 20.21 -7.84
C PHE A 621 6.94 19.35 -7.70
N ARG A 622 6.74 18.03 -7.70
CA ARG A 622 7.80 17.02 -7.78
C ARG A 622 7.47 16.03 -8.88
N LEU A 623 8.39 15.84 -9.79
CA LEU A 623 8.36 14.75 -10.76
C LEU A 623 9.32 13.66 -10.28
N THR A 624 8.79 12.47 -10.07
CA THR A 624 9.57 11.25 -9.74
C THR A 624 9.48 10.29 -10.93
N ALA A 625 10.63 9.79 -11.38
CA ALA A 625 10.70 8.72 -12.38
C ALA A 625 11.64 7.63 -11.88
N GLU A 626 11.20 6.36 -11.89
CA GLU A 626 11.97 5.22 -11.41
C GLU A 626 11.90 4.05 -12.38
N GLY A 627 13.08 3.61 -12.88
CA GLY A 627 13.22 2.36 -13.61
C GLY A 627 13.69 1.25 -12.68
N TYR A 628 13.12 0.05 -12.83
CA TYR A 628 13.47 -1.09 -11.99
C TYR A 628 13.53 -2.40 -12.76
N TYR A 629 14.38 -3.31 -12.26
CA TYR A 629 14.50 -4.68 -12.71
C TYR A 629 14.55 -5.61 -11.49
N LYS A 630 13.74 -6.69 -11.52
CA LYS A 630 13.73 -7.74 -10.52
C LYS A 630 13.98 -9.07 -11.22
N HIS A 631 15.03 -9.78 -10.86
CA HIS A 631 15.22 -11.17 -11.24
C HIS A 631 14.73 -12.08 -10.13
N LEU A 632 13.73 -12.90 -10.44
CA LEU A 632 13.06 -13.81 -9.50
C LEU A 632 13.64 -15.20 -9.62
N PHE A 633 13.91 -15.83 -8.49
CA PHE A 633 14.43 -17.20 -8.44
C PHE A 633 13.80 -18.01 -7.31
N ARG A 634 13.75 -19.34 -7.48
CA ARG A 634 13.07 -20.25 -6.56
C ARG A 634 11.59 -19.89 -6.37
N ILE A 635 10.91 -19.43 -7.41
CA ILE A 635 9.49 -19.15 -7.36
C ILE A 635 8.73 -20.43 -7.00
N ASN A 636 7.82 -20.35 -6.03
CA ASN A 636 6.80 -21.35 -5.78
C ASN A 636 5.55 -20.97 -6.60
N PRO A 637 5.31 -21.62 -7.76
CA PRO A 637 4.25 -21.20 -8.65
C PRO A 637 2.88 -21.40 -8.01
N TYR A 638 1.95 -20.51 -8.36
CA TYR A 638 0.55 -20.65 -8.00
C TYR A 638 -0.36 -20.27 -9.16
N TYR A 639 -1.59 -20.69 -9.09
CA TYR A 639 -2.67 -20.23 -9.96
C TYR A 639 -3.86 -19.74 -9.13
N VAL A 640 -4.71 -18.97 -9.80
CA VAL A 640 -5.93 -18.44 -9.18
C VAL A 640 -7.11 -19.28 -9.66
N ASP A 641 -7.72 -19.99 -8.74
CA ASP A 641 -8.92 -20.78 -8.92
C ASP A 641 -10.11 -19.96 -8.39
N ASN A 642 -10.83 -19.32 -9.30
CA ASN A 642 -11.85 -18.30 -9.00
C ASN A 642 -11.27 -17.16 -8.16
N VAL A 643 -11.31 -17.27 -6.83
CA VAL A 643 -10.74 -16.31 -5.87
C VAL A 643 -9.65 -16.91 -4.98
N LYS A 644 -9.41 -18.22 -5.07
CA LYS A 644 -8.44 -18.95 -4.24
C LYS A 644 -7.08 -19.02 -4.91
N GLN A 645 -6.01 -18.69 -4.20
CA GLN A 645 -4.65 -18.96 -4.64
C GLN A 645 -4.25 -20.38 -4.28
N ARG A 646 -3.82 -21.16 -5.30
CA ARG A 646 -3.38 -22.55 -5.19
C ARG A 646 -1.91 -22.64 -5.51
N TYR A 647 -1.06 -22.86 -4.49
CA TYR A 647 0.38 -23.04 -4.65
C TYR A 647 0.71 -24.48 -5.00
N LEU A 648 1.77 -24.68 -5.82
CA LEU A 648 2.26 -26.02 -6.14
C LEU A 648 3.10 -26.62 -4.99
N GLY A 649 3.49 -25.82 -4.00
CA GLY A 649 4.26 -26.26 -2.85
C GLY A 649 5.70 -26.67 -3.15
N GLN A 650 6.28 -26.17 -4.25
CA GLN A 650 7.63 -26.50 -4.75
C GLN A 650 8.26 -25.29 -5.45
N ASN A 651 9.58 -25.14 -5.35
CA ASN A 651 10.33 -24.05 -6.01
C ASN A 651 10.68 -24.41 -7.47
N LEU A 652 9.73 -24.36 -8.37
CA LEU A 652 9.86 -24.79 -9.77
C LEU A 652 10.11 -23.64 -10.76
N GLY A 653 10.10 -22.39 -10.29
CA GLY A 653 10.11 -21.24 -11.18
C GLY A 653 11.30 -20.31 -11.04
N THR A 654 11.63 -19.63 -12.13
CA THR A 654 12.47 -18.46 -12.23
C THR A 654 11.75 -17.41 -13.05
N GLY A 655 12.10 -16.14 -12.94
CA GLY A 655 11.40 -15.10 -13.68
C GLY A 655 12.07 -13.75 -13.64
N TYR A 656 11.41 -12.77 -14.24
CA TYR A 656 11.83 -11.37 -14.16
C TYR A 656 10.63 -10.43 -14.20
N ILE A 657 10.83 -9.26 -13.62
CA ILE A 657 9.92 -8.11 -13.75
C ILE A 657 10.76 -6.89 -14.10
N VAL A 658 10.34 -6.15 -15.12
CA VAL A 658 10.94 -4.88 -15.52
C VAL A 658 9.84 -3.84 -15.63
N GLY A 659 10.11 -2.60 -15.19
CA GLY A 659 9.12 -1.54 -15.28
C GLY A 659 9.68 -0.14 -15.13
N LEU A 660 8.81 0.82 -15.42
CA LEU A 660 9.02 2.25 -15.29
C LEU A 660 7.83 2.86 -14.57
N ASP A 661 8.10 3.54 -13.48
CA ASP A 661 7.12 4.29 -12.69
C ASP A 661 7.36 5.78 -12.84
N VAL A 662 6.30 6.56 -13.05
CA VAL A 662 6.34 8.03 -13.11
C VAL A 662 5.25 8.56 -12.18
N LYS A 663 5.60 9.56 -11.37
CA LYS A 663 4.67 10.27 -10.48
C LYS A 663 4.88 11.77 -10.58
N LEU A 664 3.81 12.49 -10.87
CA LEU A 664 3.74 13.94 -10.73
C LEU A 664 2.94 14.25 -9.46
N PHE A 665 3.62 14.76 -8.45
CA PHE A 665 3.07 15.14 -7.16
C PHE A 665 3.17 16.65 -6.97
N GLY A 666 2.18 17.29 -6.38
CA GLY A 666 2.28 18.71 -6.05
C GLY A 666 0.97 19.40 -5.74
N GLU A 667 1.08 20.72 -5.59
CA GLU A 667 -0.02 21.63 -5.30
C GLU A 667 -0.73 22.05 -6.61
N PHE A 668 -1.54 21.17 -7.18
CA PHE A 668 -2.42 21.54 -8.30
C PHE A 668 -3.42 22.63 -7.88
N VAL A 669 -3.80 22.62 -6.61
CA VAL A 669 -4.56 23.64 -5.91
C VAL A 669 -3.73 24.12 -4.72
N PRO A 670 -3.66 25.43 -4.41
CA PRO A 670 -2.91 25.92 -3.28
C PRO A 670 -3.26 25.21 -1.98
N ASP A 671 -2.25 24.82 -1.20
CA ASP A 671 -2.35 24.16 0.10
C ASP A 671 -2.97 22.76 0.06
N VAL A 672 -3.07 22.09 -1.10
CA VAL A 672 -3.65 20.75 -1.24
C VAL A 672 -2.78 19.86 -2.13
N ASP A 673 -2.36 18.73 -1.59
CA ASP A 673 -1.57 17.74 -2.30
C ASP A 673 -2.42 16.89 -3.23
N SER A 674 -1.98 16.75 -4.47
CA SER A 674 -2.58 15.88 -5.47
C SER A 674 -1.48 15.19 -6.29
N TRP A 675 -1.80 14.07 -6.93
CA TRP A 675 -0.82 13.37 -7.77
C TRP A 675 -1.47 12.59 -8.91
N LEU A 676 -0.68 12.45 -9.96
CA LEU A 676 -0.92 11.57 -11.10
C LEU A 676 0.23 10.57 -11.18
N THR A 677 -0.10 9.28 -11.32
CA THR A 677 0.89 8.23 -11.48
C THR A 677 0.65 7.42 -12.74
N ALA A 678 1.76 7.00 -13.37
CA ALA A 678 1.74 6.09 -14.51
C ALA A 678 2.83 5.03 -14.31
N SER A 679 2.47 3.78 -14.49
CA SER A 679 3.39 2.65 -14.38
C SER A 679 3.25 1.76 -15.60
N LEU A 680 4.38 1.38 -16.19
CA LEU A 680 4.47 0.39 -17.26
C LEU A 680 5.31 -0.76 -16.73
N MET A 681 4.81 -2.00 -16.85
CA MET A 681 5.55 -3.15 -16.34
C MET A 681 5.36 -4.39 -17.21
N ARG A 682 6.35 -5.26 -17.18
CA ARG A 682 6.30 -6.58 -17.81
C ARG A 682 6.90 -7.61 -16.89
N GLY A 683 6.15 -8.67 -16.59
CA GLY A 683 6.62 -9.79 -15.78
C GLY A 683 6.44 -11.12 -16.50
N ARG A 684 7.48 -11.96 -16.46
CA ARG A 684 7.50 -13.31 -17.03
C ARG A 684 8.10 -14.27 -16.04
N GLN A 685 7.62 -15.51 -16.06
CA GLN A 685 8.18 -16.62 -15.31
C GLN A 685 8.35 -17.83 -16.21
N THR A 686 9.41 -18.59 -15.97
CA THR A 686 9.65 -19.90 -16.57
C THR A 686 9.48 -20.94 -15.48
N ILE A 687 8.61 -21.91 -15.70
CA ILE A 687 8.26 -22.94 -14.72
C ILE A 687 8.63 -24.29 -15.33
N GLU A 688 9.33 -25.09 -14.55
CA GLU A 688 9.76 -26.45 -14.95
C GLU A 688 8.54 -27.29 -15.33
N GLY A 689 8.60 -27.91 -16.52
CA GLY A 689 7.51 -28.69 -17.09
C GLY A 689 6.42 -27.88 -17.83
N TYR A 690 6.34 -26.55 -17.64
CA TYR A 690 5.29 -25.70 -18.23
C TYR A 690 5.83 -24.61 -19.18
N GLY A 691 7.14 -24.30 -19.10
CA GLY A 691 7.78 -23.29 -19.95
C GLY A 691 7.54 -21.85 -19.52
N GLU A 692 7.78 -20.90 -20.44
CA GLU A 692 7.63 -19.45 -20.16
C GLU A 692 6.18 -19.00 -20.25
N MET A 693 5.75 -18.21 -19.25
CA MET A 693 4.41 -17.62 -19.16
C MET A 693 4.42 -16.28 -18.43
N PRO A 694 3.39 -15.43 -18.58
CA PRO A 694 3.28 -14.22 -17.79
C PRO A 694 3.05 -14.53 -16.29
N LEU A 695 3.53 -13.65 -15.41
CA LEU A 695 3.19 -13.71 -13.99
C LEU A 695 1.70 -13.39 -13.77
N PRO A 696 0.99 -14.11 -12.87
CA PRO A 696 -0.47 -14.03 -12.74
C PRO A 696 -1.02 -12.66 -12.37
N HIS A 697 -0.26 -11.85 -11.64
CA HIS A 697 -0.69 -10.59 -11.03
C HIS A 697 -0.01 -9.35 -11.63
N VAL A 698 0.66 -9.49 -12.80
CA VAL A 698 1.36 -8.39 -13.46
C VAL A 698 0.51 -7.82 -14.60
N PRO A 699 -0.08 -6.63 -14.45
CA PRO A 699 -0.68 -5.91 -15.57
C PRO A 699 0.42 -5.25 -16.41
N ASP A 700 0.12 -4.91 -17.69
CA ASP A 700 1.09 -4.22 -18.54
C ASP A 700 1.20 -2.73 -18.23
N TYR A 701 0.15 -2.13 -17.66
CA TYR A 701 0.10 -0.73 -17.28
C TYR A 701 -0.82 -0.46 -16.10
N ASN A 702 -0.54 0.64 -15.37
CA ASN A 702 -1.41 1.19 -14.34
C ASN A 702 -1.34 2.72 -14.39
N LEU A 703 -2.49 3.36 -14.39
CA LEU A 703 -2.64 4.81 -14.28
C LEU A 703 -3.51 5.11 -13.08
N SER A 704 -3.07 6.02 -12.21
CA SER A 704 -3.86 6.44 -11.05
C SER A 704 -3.79 7.95 -10.88
N LEU A 705 -4.93 8.52 -10.53
CA LEU A 705 -5.10 9.93 -10.20
C LEU A 705 -5.68 10.04 -8.80
N PHE A 706 -5.07 10.86 -7.98
CA PHE A 706 -5.63 11.37 -6.74
C PHE A 706 -5.62 12.89 -6.77
N PHE A 707 -6.78 13.50 -6.74
CA PHE A 707 -6.93 14.95 -6.83
C PHE A 707 -7.83 15.45 -5.72
N GLN A 708 -7.41 16.52 -5.07
CA GLN A 708 -8.17 17.22 -4.05
C GLN A 708 -8.30 18.70 -4.42
N ASP A 709 -9.45 19.28 -4.07
CA ASP A 709 -9.72 20.71 -4.28
C ASP A 709 -10.72 21.24 -3.25
N TYR A 710 -10.70 22.53 -3.09
CA TYR A 710 -11.80 23.27 -2.45
C TYR A 710 -12.77 23.75 -3.53
N PHE A 711 -14.07 23.76 -3.20
CA PHE A 711 -15.05 24.33 -4.12
C PHE A 711 -14.70 25.81 -4.36
N PRO A 712 -14.61 26.26 -5.63
CA PRO A 712 -14.23 27.64 -5.93
C PRO A 712 -15.02 28.69 -5.14
N GLY A 713 -14.30 29.54 -4.39
CA GLY A 713 -14.88 30.56 -3.54
C GLY A 713 -15.45 30.06 -2.20
N TYR A 714 -15.42 28.73 -1.90
CA TYR A 714 -16.05 28.17 -0.69
C TYR A 714 -15.19 27.09 -0.01
N LYS A 715 -14.16 27.50 0.75
CA LYS A 715 -13.20 26.61 1.42
C LYS A 715 -13.81 25.58 2.39
N ARG A 716 -15.09 25.73 2.76
CA ARG A 716 -15.81 24.77 3.62
C ARG A 716 -16.22 23.49 2.88
N ILE A 717 -16.22 23.50 1.55
CA ILE A 717 -16.50 22.33 0.73
C ILE A 717 -15.17 21.83 0.18
N THR A 718 -14.79 20.63 0.53
CA THR A 718 -13.62 19.94 -0.02
C THR A 718 -14.09 18.83 -0.94
N LEU A 719 -13.47 18.73 -2.10
CA LEU A 719 -13.73 17.70 -3.10
C LEU A 719 -12.51 16.78 -3.18
N SER A 720 -12.73 15.50 -3.37
CA SER A 720 -11.69 14.51 -3.68
C SER A 720 -12.11 13.66 -4.86
N LEU A 721 -11.18 13.37 -5.75
CA LEU A 721 -11.36 12.52 -6.90
C LEU A 721 -10.26 11.46 -6.91
N ARG A 722 -10.67 10.20 -7.03
CA ARG A 722 -9.78 9.08 -7.23
C ARG A 722 -10.09 8.40 -8.56
N GLY A 723 -9.10 8.28 -9.44
CA GLY A 723 -9.22 7.57 -10.71
C GLY A 723 -8.20 6.44 -10.79
N VAL A 724 -8.62 5.27 -11.29
CA VAL A 724 -7.73 4.12 -11.50
C VAL A 724 -8.06 3.46 -12.83
N LEU A 725 -7.01 3.17 -13.62
CA LEU A 725 -7.09 2.39 -14.84
C LEU A 725 -5.91 1.40 -14.86
N THR A 726 -6.21 0.11 -14.66
CA THR A 726 -5.20 -0.95 -14.60
C THR A 726 -5.44 -1.98 -15.72
N GLY A 727 -4.37 -2.41 -16.38
CA GLY A 727 -4.42 -3.44 -17.42
C GLY A 727 -4.97 -4.77 -16.89
N GLY A 728 -5.58 -5.56 -17.78
CA GLY A 728 -6.14 -6.87 -17.44
C GLY A 728 -5.07 -7.87 -17.04
N LEU A 729 -5.38 -8.76 -16.09
CA LEU A 729 -4.51 -9.83 -15.64
C LEU A 729 -4.58 -11.07 -16.54
N PRO A 730 -3.51 -11.87 -16.63
CA PRO A 730 -3.53 -13.18 -17.29
C PRO A 730 -4.54 -14.12 -16.62
N GLN A 731 -5.36 -14.81 -17.41
CA GLN A 731 -6.37 -15.75 -16.93
C GLN A 731 -6.07 -17.15 -17.47
N LEU A 732 -6.14 -18.16 -16.61
CA LEU A 732 -6.01 -19.57 -16.96
C LEU A 732 -7.28 -20.32 -16.60
N ASN A 733 -7.46 -21.51 -17.18
CA ASN A 733 -8.54 -22.39 -16.80
C ASN A 733 -8.13 -23.23 -15.57
N ALA A 734 -8.60 -22.82 -14.42
CA ALA A 734 -8.28 -23.48 -13.14
C ALA A 734 -8.85 -24.91 -13.04
N ALA A 735 -9.91 -25.24 -13.82
CA ALA A 735 -10.48 -26.59 -13.85
C ALA A 735 -9.53 -27.63 -14.46
N GLU A 736 -8.61 -27.21 -15.32
CA GLU A 736 -7.54 -28.03 -15.89
C GLU A 736 -6.29 -28.09 -15.02
N GLY A 737 -6.31 -27.37 -13.89
CA GLY A 737 -5.17 -27.23 -12.99
C GLY A 737 -4.20 -26.14 -13.43
N PHE A 738 -2.92 -26.28 -13.01
CA PHE A 738 -1.88 -25.33 -13.36
C PHE A 738 -1.50 -25.45 -14.84
N GLY A 739 -1.46 -24.31 -15.55
CA GLY A 739 -1.15 -24.29 -16.97
C GLY A 739 -0.85 -22.89 -17.49
N ARG A 740 -0.78 -22.74 -18.82
CA ARG A 740 -0.55 -21.43 -19.45
C ARG A 740 -1.85 -20.62 -19.45
N PRO A 741 -1.78 -19.30 -19.19
CA PRO A 741 -2.92 -18.42 -19.33
C PRO A 741 -3.47 -18.41 -20.76
N LEU A 742 -4.80 -18.49 -20.91
CA LEU A 742 -5.48 -18.53 -22.19
C LEU A 742 -5.69 -17.14 -22.79
N PHE A 743 -5.98 -16.15 -21.96
CA PHE A 743 -6.21 -14.77 -22.39
C PHE A 743 -5.87 -13.77 -21.26
N ARG A 744 -5.91 -12.46 -21.59
CA ARG A 744 -5.90 -11.39 -20.59
C ARG A 744 -7.34 -10.92 -20.34
N GLY A 745 -7.69 -10.78 -19.06
CA GLY A 745 -8.98 -10.23 -18.62
C GLY A 745 -9.18 -8.76 -19.08
N LYS A 746 -10.37 -8.26 -18.89
CA LYS A 746 -10.68 -6.84 -19.15
C LYS A 746 -9.91 -5.93 -18.19
N PRO A 747 -9.52 -4.70 -18.64
CA PRO A 747 -8.94 -3.71 -17.75
C PRO A 747 -9.88 -3.31 -16.62
N TYR A 748 -9.32 -3.13 -15.41
CA TYR A 748 -10.03 -2.56 -14.29
C TYR A 748 -10.06 -1.03 -14.42
N LYS A 749 -11.25 -0.42 -14.29
CA LYS A 749 -11.47 1.01 -14.45
C LYS A 749 -12.40 1.51 -13.36
N ARG A 750 -12.02 2.57 -12.66
CA ARG A 750 -12.86 3.11 -11.60
C ARG A 750 -12.60 4.60 -11.38
N VAL A 751 -13.66 5.34 -11.13
CA VAL A 751 -13.60 6.73 -10.68
C VAL A 751 -14.51 6.87 -9.47
N ASP A 752 -13.94 7.34 -8.36
CA ASP A 752 -14.63 7.64 -7.12
C ASP A 752 -14.54 9.13 -6.83
N ILE A 753 -15.61 9.73 -6.34
CA ILE A 753 -15.67 11.14 -5.95
C ILE A 753 -16.18 11.26 -4.53
N GLY A 754 -15.52 12.11 -3.73
CA GLY A 754 -15.93 12.47 -2.38
C GLY A 754 -16.13 13.97 -2.25
N MET A 755 -17.12 14.35 -1.45
CA MET A 755 -17.38 15.73 -1.05
C MET A 755 -17.52 15.78 0.47
N GLN A 756 -16.82 16.70 1.10
CA GLN A 756 -16.95 16.95 2.53
C GLN A 756 -17.34 18.42 2.76
N TYR A 757 -18.44 18.63 3.48
CA TYR A 757 -18.89 19.95 3.90
C TYR A 757 -18.64 20.17 5.39
N THR A 758 -17.92 21.23 5.74
CA THR A 758 -17.64 21.63 7.12
C THR A 758 -18.77 22.47 7.66
N LEU A 759 -19.59 21.89 8.55
CA LEU A 759 -20.71 22.55 9.23
C LEU A 759 -20.20 23.51 10.32
N TRP A 760 -19.21 23.06 11.09
CA TRP A 760 -18.61 23.80 12.20
C TRP A 760 -17.09 23.65 12.18
N ASP A 761 -16.42 24.77 12.36
CA ASP A 761 -14.97 24.83 12.63
C ASP A 761 -14.72 25.81 13.75
N ARG A 762 -14.11 25.35 14.84
CA ARG A 762 -13.79 26.20 16.00
C ARG A 762 -12.82 27.34 15.66
N ALA A 763 -11.94 27.14 14.67
CA ALA A 763 -11.00 28.17 14.24
C ALA A 763 -11.71 29.37 13.57
N GLU A 764 -12.91 29.17 13.02
CA GLU A 764 -13.74 30.20 12.38
C GLU A 764 -14.93 30.66 13.26
N ALA A 765 -15.00 30.19 14.53
CA ALA A 765 -16.13 30.44 15.40
C ALA A 765 -16.25 31.91 15.79
N LYS A 766 -17.44 32.48 15.64
CA LYS A 766 -17.76 33.85 16.10
C LYS A 766 -17.80 33.89 17.64
N PRO A 767 -17.42 35.01 18.25
CA PRO A 767 -17.65 35.26 19.69
C PRO A 767 -19.15 35.07 20.03
N GLY A 768 -19.45 34.25 21.05
CA GLY A 768 -20.83 34.00 21.47
C GLY A 768 -21.42 32.67 20.99
N ALA A 769 -20.66 31.84 20.30
CA ALA A 769 -21.07 30.48 19.96
C ALA A 769 -21.40 29.64 21.23
N TRP A 770 -22.38 28.76 21.12
CA TRP A 770 -22.84 27.90 22.22
C TRP A 770 -21.69 27.11 22.85
N ARG A 771 -21.63 27.03 24.17
CA ARG A 771 -20.52 26.42 24.95
C ARG A 771 -20.22 24.99 24.54
N TRP A 772 -21.24 24.18 24.21
CA TRP A 772 -21.04 22.80 23.77
C TRP A 772 -20.41 22.69 22.36
N LEU A 773 -20.73 23.66 21.45
CA LEU A 773 -20.07 23.72 20.15
C LEU A 773 -18.58 24.11 20.26
N GLN A 774 -18.23 24.95 21.25
CA GLN A 774 -16.84 25.33 21.50
C GLN A 774 -15.97 24.17 22.00
N ALA A 775 -16.60 23.11 22.58
CA ALA A 775 -15.91 21.87 22.93
C ALA A 775 -15.54 21.05 21.69
N LEU A 776 -16.25 21.23 20.57
CA LEU A 776 -15.98 20.55 19.31
C LEU A 776 -14.95 21.32 18.48
N SER A 777 -13.94 20.62 17.96
CA SER A 777 -12.96 21.22 17.07
C SER A 777 -13.51 21.40 15.66
N LYS A 778 -14.22 20.38 15.14
CA LYS A 778 -14.77 20.40 13.78
C LYS A 778 -15.98 19.44 13.65
N VAL A 779 -17.00 19.85 12.89
CA VAL A 779 -18.12 18.98 12.48
C VAL A 779 -18.25 19.02 10.97
N SER A 780 -18.27 17.86 10.32
CA SER A 780 -18.35 17.77 8.85
C SER A 780 -19.31 16.67 8.42
N ILE A 781 -19.96 16.87 7.30
CA ILE A 781 -20.73 15.84 6.59
C ILE A 781 -19.93 15.45 5.35
N GLY A 782 -19.73 14.16 5.14
CA GLY A 782 -19.12 13.59 3.95
C GLY A 782 -20.16 12.83 3.11
N VAL A 783 -20.07 12.97 1.80
CA VAL A 783 -20.83 12.19 0.81
C VAL A 783 -19.84 11.65 -0.22
N ASN A 784 -19.89 10.36 -0.48
CA ASN A 784 -19.04 9.71 -1.47
C ASN A 784 -19.90 9.00 -2.51
N VAL A 785 -19.46 9.05 -3.76
CA VAL A 785 -20.01 8.27 -4.86
C VAL A 785 -18.89 7.40 -5.40
N PHE A 786 -19.01 6.11 -5.21
CA PHE A 786 -18.05 5.11 -5.69
C PHE A 786 -18.49 4.59 -7.05
N ASN A 787 -17.51 4.36 -7.94
CA ASN A 787 -17.73 3.95 -9.33
C ASN A 787 -18.71 4.92 -10.05
N LEU A 788 -18.35 6.20 -10.09
CA LEU A 788 -19.18 7.29 -10.59
C LEU A 788 -19.83 7.02 -11.96
N PHE A 789 -19.09 6.37 -12.86
CA PHE A 789 -19.55 6.08 -14.22
C PHE A 789 -20.20 4.71 -14.38
N ASP A 790 -20.44 3.98 -13.28
CA ASP A 790 -21.03 2.63 -13.27
C ASP A 790 -20.30 1.64 -14.17
N MET A 791 -18.97 1.69 -14.13
CA MET A 791 -18.11 0.84 -14.95
C MET A 791 -18.19 -0.61 -14.48
N THR A 792 -18.42 -1.53 -15.39
CA THR A 792 -18.45 -2.98 -15.13
C THR A 792 -17.04 -3.53 -15.04
N ASN A 793 -16.59 -3.88 -13.84
CA ASN A 793 -15.29 -4.49 -13.55
C ASN A 793 -15.45 -5.97 -13.22
N ILE A 794 -14.48 -6.78 -13.62
CA ILE A 794 -14.46 -8.22 -13.38
C ILE A 794 -13.45 -8.52 -12.27
N GLY A 795 -13.91 -9.15 -11.20
CA GLY A 795 -13.07 -9.58 -10.07
C GLY A 795 -12.39 -10.92 -10.31
N SER A 796 -13.11 -11.88 -10.91
CA SER A 796 -12.62 -13.23 -11.20
C SER A 796 -13.42 -13.88 -12.33
N TYR A 797 -12.97 -15.05 -12.77
CA TYR A 797 -13.71 -15.90 -13.70
C TYR A 797 -13.88 -17.29 -13.11
N TYR A 798 -15.02 -17.91 -13.34
CA TYR A 798 -15.20 -19.33 -13.15
C TYR A 798 -15.49 -20.01 -14.48
N TRP A 799 -15.17 -21.30 -14.58
CA TRP A 799 -15.20 -22.01 -15.83
C TRP A 799 -16.36 -23.01 -15.88
N LEU A 800 -17.08 -23.00 -16.99
CA LEU A 800 -18.13 -23.96 -17.27
C LEU A 800 -17.74 -24.79 -18.49
N SER A 801 -18.10 -26.07 -18.47
CA SER A 801 -17.95 -26.97 -19.63
C SER A 801 -19.32 -27.39 -20.12
N ASP A 802 -19.52 -27.41 -21.45
CA ASP A 802 -20.69 -28.00 -22.06
C ASP A 802 -20.50 -29.52 -22.30
N ALA A 803 -21.54 -30.18 -22.83
CA ALA A 803 -21.51 -31.60 -23.15
C ALA A 803 -20.47 -31.97 -24.23
N TYR A 804 -20.05 -31.01 -25.04
CA TYR A 804 -18.98 -31.15 -26.04
C TYR A 804 -17.60 -30.84 -25.52
N ARG A 805 -17.44 -30.61 -24.20
CA ARG A 805 -16.21 -30.19 -23.50
C ARG A 805 -15.70 -28.82 -23.90
N ASN A 806 -16.51 -27.99 -24.56
CA ASN A 806 -16.14 -26.58 -24.73
C ASN A 806 -16.17 -25.85 -23.39
N GLN A 807 -15.20 -24.95 -23.18
CA GLN A 807 -15.03 -24.26 -21.94
C GLN A 807 -15.40 -22.79 -22.08
N TYR A 808 -16.14 -22.26 -21.10
CA TYR A 808 -16.65 -20.91 -21.07
C TYR A 808 -16.18 -20.23 -19.78
N ALA A 809 -15.45 -19.11 -19.94
CA ALA A 809 -15.06 -18.25 -18.83
C ALA A 809 -16.24 -17.34 -18.46
N VAL A 810 -16.89 -17.58 -17.35
CA VAL A 810 -18.01 -16.78 -16.84
C VAL A 810 -17.49 -15.76 -15.85
N PRO A 811 -17.69 -14.44 -16.11
CA PRO A 811 -17.16 -13.39 -15.23
C PRO A 811 -17.95 -13.27 -13.94
N ASN A 812 -17.24 -13.04 -12.82
CA ASN A 812 -17.78 -12.50 -11.59
C ASN A 812 -17.54 -11.00 -11.56
N TYR A 813 -18.59 -10.22 -11.59
CA TYR A 813 -18.50 -8.78 -11.61
C TYR A 813 -18.39 -8.19 -10.22
N LEU A 814 -17.61 -7.11 -10.12
CA LEU A 814 -17.46 -6.30 -8.93
C LEU A 814 -18.63 -5.32 -8.76
N THR A 815 -18.53 -4.41 -7.79
CA THR A 815 -19.64 -3.51 -7.45
C THR A 815 -19.89 -2.45 -8.53
N GLY A 816 -21.16 -2.18 -8.85
CA GLY A 816 -21.61 -1.04 -9.63
C GLY A 816 -21.49 0.26 -8.83
N ARG A 817 -22.22 1.31 -9.25
CA ARG A 817 -22.25 2.61 -8.57
C ARG A 817 -22.84 2.52 -7.17
N GLN A 818 -22.14 3.12 -6.19
CA GLN A 818 -22.50 3.10 -4.77
C GLN A 818 -22.43 4.49 -4.15
N TYR A 819 -23.23 4.70 -3.12
CA TYR A 819 -23.29 5.95 -2.38
C TYR A 819 -23.00 5.69 -0.89
N ASP A 820 -22.21 6.55 -0.28
CA ASP A 820 -21.94 6.54 1.15
C ASP A 820 -22.10 7.95 1.71
N ALA A 821 -22.62 8.03 2.94
CA ALA A 821 -22.73 9.28 3.66
C ALA A 821 -22.22 9.11 5.09
N SER A 822 -21.57 10.14 5.61
CA SER A 822 -20.99 10.09 6.96
C SER A 822 -21.03 11.44 7.66
N LEU A 823 -21.22 11.41 8.97
CA LEU A 823 -21.07 12.54 9.89
C LEU A 823 -19.76 12.35 10.68
N ILE A 824 -18.91 13.34 10.66
CA ILE A 824 -17.61 13.33 11.33
C ILE A 824 -17.59 14.45 12.36
N VAL A 825 -17.45 14.10 13.63
CA VAL A 825 -17.36 15.04 14.75
C VAL A 825 -15.99 14.89 15.39
N ARG A 826 -15.23 15.99 15.52
CA ARG A 826 -13.92 16.04 16.19
C ARG A 826 -13.97 16.99 17.37
N PHE A 827 -13.29 16.64 18.46
CA PHE A 827 -13.23 17.45 19.68
C PHE A 827 -11.82 17.56 20.25
#